data_197ba5896960ade11ba6afc96d680b05
#
_entry.id   197ba5896960ade11ba6afc96d680b05
#
_cell.length_a   1.000
_cell.length_b   1.000
_cell.length_c   1.000
_cell.angle_alpha   90.00
_cell.angle_beta   90.00
_cell.angle_gamma   90.00
#
_symmetry.space_group_name_H-M   'P 1'
#
loop_
_entity.id
_entity.type
_entity.pdbx_description
1 polymer ?
#
loop_
_entity_poly.entity_id
_entity_poly.type
_entity_poly.pdbx_seq_one_letter_code
_entity_poly.pdbx_strand_id
1 'polypeptide(L)'
;VGYLPSSLVPLLLLLFVFQSPQDTLQKHSQAAESQRRAGNAAGAENEYRVVLTEGYGKLGKVYAAEKKYQEAISALESARLYGPESEELLIDLAIAYFDAEQYEKALEPSSKALAAKPQSAGAHQMRGKSYFMLGDFDKAAAELQAALKITPNDNDIAYTLGLAYLKQHQLPPAQQIYGRMLAQLGDRPQLHIVFGRAYRETGFLAEAIEEFKKAVAIDSNFPRAHYYLGLTYLLKDGASRLPDAEHEFKIELNSNPGEFFANYYLGIVYLMDRKWEPAIGFLQKAILIQPANPDPYFHLGQAYQATEKYTEAIEVLRKSVALNPSLGHNDYQVATAHYRLGQSLLKAGQNEAGQKELQIAADLKSKSLQRDKEKNEVYLNAANLQEANRKFPELNSSEGMIAESKSPGAGVAEELRAGEAYYSGMIAKAHNELGLLRADSGDFKMAAEQFALAAKSNSQLEGLNFNWGLAAFKAELYKEATSPLERELSAHPENVQAKELLGLSYFILENYHRTSQLLSDVIAVRQSNVGVYYTLAVSLIKEGNQARANQVIEQMVTIGGNTPQLHILLGQAYNEQGETDKALEELRAAVSLDSKLPMVHYYSGLVYMKVGKFDEATKEFETELLLNPDNVQAQYNLGFVLLAQQKTAAGIKVMGDVIQIKPDFADAYYELGKAQVQKGEIKDGVFNLEMAARLAPDKSYVQYQLGRAYLAAGRKAEGESHLEISRQLKEKERQQTKP
;
A
#
# COMPACT_ATOMS: atom_id res chain seq x y z
N VAL A 1 23.25 -15.79 1.52
CA VAL A 1 23.08 -17.17 1.01
C VAL A 1 23.30 -17.12 -0.49
N GLY A 2 24.51 -17.60 -0.94
CA GLY A 2 24.84 -17.57 -2.35
C GLY A 2 24.01 -18.58 -3.12
N TYR A 3 22.90 -18.13 -3.68
CA TYR A 3 22.23 -18.87 -4.74
C TYR A 3 23.22 -19.13 -5.89
N LEU A 4 23.16 -20.32 -6.55
CA LEU A 4 23.58 -20.42 -7.93
C LEU A 4 22.92 -19.23 -8.64
N PRO A 5 23.65 -18.42 -9.41
CA PRO A 5 23.07 -17.23 -9.99
C PRO A 5 21.80 -17.64 -10.74
N SER A 6 20.68 -17.12 -10.30
CA SER A 6 19.35 -17.26 -10.92
C SER A 6 19.30 -16.62 -12.33
N SER A 7 20.45 -16.37 -12.92
CA SER A 7 20.62 -15.75 -14.23
C SER A 7 20.14 -16.59 -15.41
N LEU A 8 19.79 -17.86 -15.20
CA LEU A 8 19.13 -18.70 -16.22
C LEU A 8 17.60 -18.79 -16.04
N VAL A 9 17.08 -18.50 -14.85
CA VAL A 9 15.64 -18.56 -14.58
C VAL A 9 14.88 -17.37 -15.18
N PRO A 10 15.36 -16.10 -15.15
CA PRO A 10 14.68 -15.00 -15.81
C PRO A 10 14.60 -15.15 -17.34
N LEU A 11 15.63 -15.74 -17.97
CA LEU A 11 15.64 -15.90 -19.44
C LEU A 11 14.68 -17.01 -19.90
N LEU A 12 14.53 -18.08 -19.13
CA LEU A 12 13.55 -19.16 -19.41
C LEU A 12 12.11 -18.70 -19.08
N LEU A 13 11.90 -17.92 -18.02
CA LEU A 13 10.60 -17.31 -17.73
C LEU A 13 10.20 -16.29 -18.80
N LEU A 14 11.13 -15.49 -19.31
CA LEU A 14 10.90 -14.57 -20.42
C LEU A 14 10.50 -15.29 -21.71
N LEU A 15 11.13 -16.43 -22.04
CA LEU A 15 10.75 -17.25 -23.20
C LEU A 15 9.32 -17.81 -23.09
N PHE A 16 8.83 -18.12 -21.88
CA PHE A 16 7.46 -18.57 -21.65
C PHE A 16 6.43 -17.45 -21.59
N VAL A 17 6.82 -16.22 -21.20
CA VAL A 17 5.91 -15.05 -21.20
C VAL A 17 5.57 -14.61 -22.63
N PHE A 18 6.47 -14.82 -23.59
CA PHE A 18 6.31 -14.35 -24.98
C PHE A 18 6.14 -15.47 -26.02
N GLN A 19 6.14 -16.75 -25.61
CA GLN A 19 5.86 -17.87 -26.50
C GLN A 19 4.39 -18.31 -26.47
N SER A 20 3.50 -17.50 -27.00
CA SER A 20 2.42 -18.01 -27.83
C SER A 20 1.76 -16.88 -28.60
N PRO A 21 1.45 -17.17 -29.83
CA PRO A 21 0.77 -16.23 -30.69
C PRO A 21 -0.67 -16.11 -30.25
N GLN A 22 -1.19 -14.90 -30.34
CA GLN A 22 -2.62 -14.59 -30.17
C GLN A 22 -3.23 -15.21 -28.92
N ASP A 23 -2.84 -14.69 -27.96
CA ASP A 23 -3.04 -14.66 -26.55
C ASP A 23 -4.39 -15.23 -26.13
N THR A 24 -4.36 -16.22 -25.23
CA THR A 24 -5.57 -16.72 -24.54
C THR A 24 -6.40 -15.56 -24.00
N LEU A 25 -5.78 -14.50 -23.48
CA LEU A 25 -6.41 -13.26 -23.04
C LEU A 25 -7.24 -12.59 -24.13
N GLN A 26 -6.69 -12.47 -25.35
CA GLN A 26 -7.40 -11.86 -26.47
C GLN A 26 -8.58 -12.72 -26.91
N LYS A 27 -8.42 -14.06 -26.91
CA LYS A 27 -9.52 -14.99 -27.21
C LYS A 27 -10.65 -14.88 -26.21
N HIS A 28 -10.35 -14.88 -24.91
CA HIS A 28 -11.34 -14.73 -23.86
C HIS A 28 -12.00 -13.34 -23.90
N SER A 29 -11.24 -12.28 -24.19
CA SER A 29 -11.81 -10.94 -24.39
C SER A 29 -12.77 -10.88 -25.57
N GLN A 30 -12.43 -11.50 -26.71
CA GLN A 30 -13.32 -11.60 -27.87
C GLN A 30 -14.55 -12.48 -27.61
N ALA A 31 -14.39 -13.58 -26.87
CA ALA A 31 -15.49 -14.44 -26.45
C ALA A 31 -16.46 -13.66 -25.56
N ALA A 32 -15.94 -12.91 -24.59
CA ALA A 32 -16.73 -12.04 -23.71
C ALA A 32 -17.54 -11.01 -24.50
N GLU A 33 -16.91 -10.31 -25.44
CA GLU A 33 -17.61 -9.36 -26.32
C GLU A 33 -18.71 -10.03 -27.16
N SER A 34 -18.45 -11.23 -27.65
CA SER A 34 -19.44 -12.02 -28.39
C SER A 34 -20.64 -12.39 -27.53
N GLN A 35 -20.40 -12.88 -26.30
CA GLN A 35 -21.45 -13.21 -25.34
C GLN A 35 -22.27 -11.96 -24.96
N ARG A 36 -21.62 -10.83 -24.73
CA ARG A 36 -22.29 -9.56 -24.44
C ARG A 36 -23.20 -9.13 -25.59
N ARG A 37 -22.71 -9.18 -26.84
CA ARG A 37 -23.52 -8.86 -28.04
C ARG A 37 -24.72 -9.80 -28.22
N ALA A 38 -24.58 -11.07 -27.78
CA ALA A 38 -25.66 -12.04 -27.76
C ALA A 38 -26.63 -11.88 -26.59
N GLY A 39 -26.44 -10.87 -25.72
CA GLY A 39 -27.30 -10.63 -24.53
C GLY A 39 -27.01 -11.59 -23.36
N ASN A 40 -25.96 -12.42 -23.45
CA ASN A 40 -25.56 -13.34 -22.38
C ASN A 40 -24.58 -12.65 -21.41
N ALA A 41 -25.11 -11.83 -20.51
CA ALA A 41 -24.31 -11.08 -19.52
C ALA A 41 -23.50 -12.02 -18.61
N ALA A 42 -24.07 -13.13 -18.13
CA ALA A 42 -23.39 -14.08 -17.27
C ALA A 42 -22.22 -14.78 -17.99
N GLY A 43 -22.39 -15.16 -19.26
CA GLY A 43 -21.32 -15.71 -20.08
C GLY A 43 -20.20 -14.70 -20.31
N ALA A 44 -20.55 -13.45 -20.60
CA ALA A 44 -19.57 -12.37 -20.76
C ALA A 44 -18.79 -12.11 -19.46
N GLU A 45 -19.47 -12.05 -18.32
CA GLU A 45 -18.83 -11.88 -17.01
C GLU A 45 -17.81 -12.98 -16.72
N ASN A 46 -18.16 -14.25 -16.97
CA ASN A 46 -17.24 -15.38 -16.76
C ASN A 46 -15.98 -15.25 -17.60
N GLU A 47 -16.11 -14.90 -18.87
CA GLU A 47 -14.99 -14.71 -19.78
C GLU A 47 -14.11 -13.52 -19.35
N TYR A 48 -14.70 -12.38 -18.94
CA TYR A 48 -13.91 -11.25 -18.40
C TYR A 48 -13.19 -11.61 -17.10
N ARG A 49 -13.79 -12.44 -16.24
CA ARG A 49 -13.12 -12.93 -15.02
C ARG A 49 -11.89 -13.78 -15.36
N VAL A 50 -11.94 -14.60 -16.42
CA VAL A 50 -10.77 -15.34 -16.91
C VAL A 50 -9.70 -14.37 -17.41
N VAL A 51 -10.07 -13.33 -18.17
CA VAL A 51 -9.14 -12.28 -18.62
C VAL A 51 -8.45 -11.62 -17.42
N LEU A 52 -9.20 -11.32 -16.35
CA LEU A 52 -8.63 -10.71 -15.16
C LEU A 52 -7.69 -11.65 -14.41
N THR A 53 -8.09 -12.92 -14.23
CA THR A 53 -7.26 -13.92 -13.55
C THR A 53 -5.91 -14.11 -14.27
N GLU A 54 -5.94 -14.35 -15.58
CA GLU A 54 -4.73 -14.54 -16.37
C GLU A 54 -3.93 -13.24 -16.54
N GLY A 55 -4.62 -12.12 -16.77
CA GLY A 55 -4.01 -10.81 -16.94
C GLY A 55 -3.22 -10.38 -15.71
N TYR A 56 -3.85 -10.45 -14.55
CA TYR A 56 -3.19 -10.14 -13.27
C TYR A 56 -2.06 -11.14 -12.95
N GLY A 57 -2.25 -12.44 -13.24
CA GLY A 57 -1.20 -13.44 -13.06
C GLY A 57 0.05 -13.13 -13.91
N LYS A 58 -0.13 -12.80 -15.20
CA LYS A 58 0.97 -12.43 -16.10
C LYS A 58 1.62 -11.09 -15.71
N LEU A 59 0.81 -10.10 -15.32
CA LEU A 59 1.31 -8.81 -14.82
C LEU A 59 2.17 -8.99 -13.57
N GLY A 60 1.75 -9.86 -12.64
CA GLY A 60 2.52 -10.20 -11.45
C GLY A 60 3.89 -10.79 -11.79
N LYS A 61 3.97 -11.67 -12.81
CA LYS A 61 5.26 -12.20 -13.29
C LYS A 61 6.16 -11.12 -13.90
N VAL A 62 5.58 -10.16 -14.64
CA VAL A 62 6.32 -9.01 -15.17
C VAL A 62 6.91 -8.18 -14.04
N TYR A 63 6.10 -7.83 -13.05
CA TYR A 63 6.58 -7.08 -11.89
C TYR A 63 7.65 -7.82 -11.08
N ALA A 64 7.51 -9.14 -10.90
CA ALA A 64 8.53 -9.95 -10.24
C ALA A 64 9.86 -9.92 -11.02
N ALA A 65 9.82 -10.01 -12.36
CA ALA A 65 11.00 -9.91 -13.22
C ALA A 65 11.66 -8.51 -13.15
N GLU A 66 10.88 -7.47 -12.95
CA GLU A 66 11.37 -6.10 -12.72
C GLU A 66 11.82 -5.85 -11.27
N LYS A 67 11.71 -6.85 -10.39
CA LYS A 67 11.96 -6.75 -8.94
C LYS A 67 11.03 -5.78 -8.19
N LYS A 68 9.88 -5.49 -8.76
CA LYS A 68 8.77 -4.76 -8.15
C LYS A 68 7.90 -5.73 -7.34
N TYR A 69 8.46 -6.27 -6.25
CA TYR A 69 7.86 -7.42 -5.55
C TYR A 69 6.52 -7.11 -4.87
N GLN A 70 6.32 -5.89 -4.39
CA GLN A 70 5.04 -5.50 -3.77
C GLN A 70 3.92 -5.37 -4.81
N GLU A 71 4.25 -4.84 -5.99
CA GLU A 71 3.35 -4.77 -7.14
C GLU A 71 3.04 -6.17 -7.67
N ALA A 72 4.04 -7.06 -7.72
CA ALA A 72 3.85 -8.46 -8.09
C ALA A 72 2.87 -9.16 -7.15
N ILE A 73 3.05 -9.05 -5.84
CA ILE A 73 2.14 -9.59 -4.83
C ILE A 73 0.73 -9.02 -5.03
N SER A 74 0.59 -7.71 -5.20
CA SER A 74 -0.72 -7.06 -5.39
C SER A 74 -1.45 -7.57 -6.63
N ALA A 75 -0.73 -7.77 -7.73
CA ALA A 75 -1.29 -8.31 -8.96
C ALA A 75 -1.70 -9.79 -8.79
N LEU A 76 -0.83 -10.64 -8.23
CA LEU A 76 -1.13 -12.06 -8.02
C LEU A 76 -2.28 -12.28 -7.02
N GLU A 77 -2.37 -11.47 -5.95
CA GLU A 77 -3.52 -11.49 -5.04
C GLU A 77 -4.80 -11.03 -5.76
N SER A 78 -4.72 -10.05 -6.67
CA SER A 78 -5.85 -9.66 -7.50
C SER A 78 -6.30 -10.81 -8.41
N ALA A 79 -5.39 -11.58 -9.00
CA ALA A 79 -5.72 -12.76 -9.80
C ALA A 79 -6.56 -13.78 -9.00
N ARG A 80 -6.26 -13.98 -7.71
CA ARG A 80 -7.02 -14.90 -6.81
C ARG A 80 -8.48 -14.50 -6.62
N LEU A 81 -8.82 -13.21 -6.77
CA LEU A 81 -10.20 -12.72 -6.58
C LEU A 81 -11.12 -13.07 -7.75
N TYR A 82 -10.57 -13.29 -8.94
CA TYR A 82 -11.37 -13.43 -10.16
C TYR A 82 -11.51 -14.86 -10.65
N GLY A 83 -10.63 -15.77 -10.27
CA GLY A 83 -10.65 -17.14 -10.74
C GLY A 83 -10.23 -18.18 -9.69
N PRO A 84 -10.21 -19.48 -10.07
CA PRO A 84 -9.76 -20.52 -9.17
C PRO A 84 -8.27 -20.37 -8.87
N GLU A 85 -7.89 -20.68 -7.64
CA GLU A 85 -6.48 -20.73 -7.21
C GLU A 85 -5.77 -21.90 -7.89
N SER A 86 -5.15 -21.68 -9.07
CA SER A 86 -4.35 -22.70 -9.74
C SER A 86 -3.03 -22.95 -8.99
N GLU A 87 -2.47 -24.15 -9.15
CA GLU A 87 -1.14 -24.48 -8.62
C GLU A 87 -0.09 -23.44 -9.03
N GLU A 88 -0.10 -23.07 -10.33
CA GLU A 88 0.84 -22.09 -10.88
C GLU A 88 0.72 -20.73 -10.20
N LEU A 89 -0.50 -20.19 -10.07
CA LEU A 89 -0.75 -18.91 -9.41
C LEU A 89 -0.28 -18.90 -7.94
N LEU A 90 -0.54 -20.00 -7.23
CA LEU A 90 -0.13 -20.13 -5.83
C LEU A 90 1.39 -20.23 -5.67
N ILE A 91 2.08 -20.91 -6.59
CA ILE A 91 3.55 -20.96 -6.61
C ILE A 91 4.13 -19.59 -6.93
N ASP A 92 3.62 -18.91 -7.96
CA ASP A 92 4.08 -17.57 -8.33
C ASP A 92 3.91 -16.58 -7.17
N LEU A 93 2.80 -16.66 -6.45
CA LEU A 93 2.55 -15.84 -5.26
C LEU A 93 3.51 -16.19 -4.11
N ALA A 94 3.80 -17.46 -3.90
CA ALA A 94 4.80 -17.89 -2.91
C ALA A 94 6.20 -17.36 -3.25
N ILE A 95 6.58 -17.39 -4.55
CA ILE A 95 7.83 -16.80 -5.05
C ILE A 95 7.85 -15.30 -4.80
N ALA A 96 6.77 -14.58 -5.15
CA ALA A 96 6.70 -13.13 -4.97
C ALA A 96 6.81 -12.72 -3.48
N TYR A 97 6.15 -13.44 -2.57
CA TYR A 97 6.31 -13.23 -1.14
C TYR A 97 7.73 -13.56 -0.67
N PHE A 98 8.33 -14.64 -1.17
CA PHE A 98 9.69 -15.03 -0.83
C PHE A 98 10.72 -13.99 -1.27
N ASP A 99 10.62 -13.50 -2.51
CA ASP A 99 11.52 -12.49 -3.07
C ASP A 99 11.32 -11.11 -2.41
N ALA A 100 10.14 -10.85 -1.85
CA ALA A 100 9.85 -9.69 -1.01
C ALA A 100 10.31 -9.88 0.46
N GLU A 101 11.03 -10.96 0.77
CA GLU A 101 11.49 -11.32 2.12
C GLU A 101 10.35 -11.56 3.14
N GLN A 102 9.12 -11.79 2.66
CA GLN A 102 7.94 -12.08 3.49
C GLN A 102 7.75 -13.59 3.64
N TYR A 103 8.75 -14.27 4.20
CA TYR A 103 8.85 -15.73 4.21
C TYR A 103 7.67 -16.45 4.88
N GLU A 104 7.13 -15.89 5.96
CA GLU A 104 5.96 -16.43 6.63
C GLU A 104 4.72 -16.43 5.73
N LYS A 105 4.54 -15.36 4.94
CA LYS A 105 3.41 -15.25 4.03
C LYS A 105 3.53 -16.19 2.82
N ALA A 106 4.76 -16.54 2.41
CA ALA A 106 4.98 -17.51 1.34
C ALA A 106 4.52 -18.94 1.71
N LEU A 107 4.37 -19.24 3.01
CA LEU A 107 3.94 -20.56 3.47
C LEU A 107 2.46 -20.84 3.16
N GLU A 108 1.59 -19.84 3.20
CA GLU A 108 0.15 -20.03 2.96
C GLU A 108 -0.12 -20.49 1.53
N PRO A 109 0.28 -19.77 0.45
CA PRO A 109 0.02 -20.20 -0.91
C PRO A 109 0.72 -21.52 -1.23
N SER A 110 1.96 -21.76 -0.74
CA SER A 110 2.64 -23.05 -0.93
C SER A 110 1.87 -24.20 -0.28
N SER A 111 1.29 -23.99 0.90
CA SER A 111 0.49 -25.02 1.60
C SER A 111 -0.82 -25.30 0.89
N LYS A 112 -1.48 -24.29 0.34
CA LYS A 112 -2.69 -24.46 -0.49
C LYS A 112 -2.39 -25.23 -1.78
N ALA A 113 -1.28 -24.90 -2.45
CA ALA A 113 -0.85 -25.63 -3.63
C ALA A 113 -0.64 -27.12 -3.35
N LEU A 114 -0.02 -27.46 -2.20
CA LEU A 114 0.18 -28.84 -1.75
C LEU A 114 -1.10 -29.53 -1.33
N ALA A 115 -2.07 -28.81 -0.77
CA ALA A 115 -3.38 -29.37 -0.43
C ALA A 115 -4.15 -29.78 -1.71
N ALA A 116 -4.03 -28.98 -2.79
CA ALA A 116 -4.61 -29.29 -4.10
C ALA A 116 -3.81 -30.38 -4.85
N LYS A 117 -2.48 -30.32 -4.77
CA LYS A 117 -1.58 -31.26 -5.47
C LYS A 117 -0.41 -31.63 -4.58
N PRO A 118 -0.53 -32.74 -3.81
CA PRO A 118 0.50 -33.18 -2.87
C PRO A 118 1.87 -33.50 -3.47
N GLN A 119 1.96 -33.67 -4.80
CA GLN A 119 3.21 -33.92 -5.54
C GLN A 119 3.64 -32.72 -6.36
N SER A 120 3.46 -31.51 -5.85
CA SER A 120 3.98 -30.28 -6.45
C SER A 120 5.42 -30.03 -5.99
N ALA A 121 6.39 -30.26 -6.88
CA ALA A 121 7.80 -29.99 -6.58
C ALA A 121 8.05 -28.51 -6.26
N GLY A 122 7.46 -27.59 -7.06
CA GLY A 122 7.58 -26.14 -6.84
C GLY A 122 7.03 -25.68 -5.51
N ALA A 123 5.88 -26.21 -5.11
CA ALA A 123 5.26 -25.85 -3.82
C ALA A 123 6.08 -26.38 -2.63
N HIS A 124 6.57 -27.61 -2.69
CA HIS A 124 7.51 -28.16 -1.71
C HIS A 124 8.81 -27.33 -1.65
N GLN A 125 9.36 -26.96 -2.81
CA GLN A 125 10.57 -26.14 -2.88
C GLN A 125 10.36 -24.78 -2.22
N MET A 126 9.28 -24.08 -2.55
CA MET A 126 9.02 -22.75 -1.99
C MET A 126 8.76 -22.82 -0.50
N ARG A 127 7.99 -23.81 -0.02
CA ARG A 127 7.77 -24.02 1.40
C ARG A 127 9.06 -24.38 2.13
N GLY A 128 9.89 -25.23 1.55
CA GLY A 128 11.19 -25.61 2.09
C GLY A 128 12.18 -24.44 2.17
N LYS A 129 12.27 -23.64 1.11
CA LYS A 129 13.08 -22.40 1.10
C LYS A 129 12.60 -21.39 2.14
N SER A 130 11.28 -21.22 2.26
CA SER A 130 10.69 -20.33 3.26
C SER A 130 11.02 -20.79 4.69
N TYR A 131 10.87 -22.07 5.01
CA TYR A 131 11.30 -22.60 6.30
C TYR A 131 12.81 -22.44 6.53
N PHE A 132 13.63 -22.58 5.50
CA PHE A 132 15.07 -22.37 5.61
C PHE A 132 15.40 -20.93 6.01
N MET A 133 14.76 -19.94 5.36
CA MET A 133 14.94 -18.53 5.69
C MET A 133 14.39 -18.14 7.07
N LEU A 134 13.38 -18.86 7.55
CA LEU A 134 12.82 -18.72 8.89
C LEU A 134 13.64 -19.45 9.98
N GLY A 135 14.69 -20.19 9.59
CA GLY A 135 15.55 -20.93 10.50
C GLY A 135 15.00 -22.27 10.98
N ASP A 136 13.85 -22.74 10.45
CA ASP A 136 13.30 -24.05 10.73
C ASP A 136 13.90 -25.10 9.77
N PHE A 137 15.17 -25.43 10.03
CA PHE A 137 15.93 -26.28 9.13
C PHE A 137 15.42 -27.72 9.05
N ASP A 138 14.70 -28.21 10.09
CA ASP A 138 14.09 -29.53 10.08
C ASP A 138 12.95 -29.62 9.07
N LYS A 139 12.02 -28.66 9.09
CA LYS A 139 10.95 -28.58 8.12
C LYS A 139 11.50 -28.26 6.73
N ALA A 140 12.50 -27.37 6.62
CA ALA A 140 13.15 -27.06 5.36
C ALA A 140 13.71 -28.33 4.70
N ALA A 141 14.48 -29.13 5.43
CA ALA A 141 15.04 -30.37 4.89
C ALA A 141 13.96 -31.38 4.47
N ALA A 142 12.90 -31.56 5.27
CA ALA A 142 11.79 -32.46 4.92
C ALA A 142 11.09 -32.06 3.62
N GLU A 143 10.78 -30.76 3.46
CA GLU A 143 10.12 -30.23 2.28
C GLU A 143 11.02 -30.29 1.04
N LEU A 144 12.29 -29.88 1.15
CA LEU A 144 13.25 -29.93 0.05
C LEU A 144 13.56 -31.38 -0.35
N GLN A 145 13.59 -32.33 0.60
CA GLN A 145 13.72 -33.74 0.29
C GLN A 145 12.49 -34.27 -0.48
N ALA A 146 11.27 -33.85 -0.12
CA ALA A 146 10.06 -34.17 -0.86
C ALA A 146 10.12 -33.61 -2.29
N ALA A 147 10.53 -32.34 -2.45
CA ALA A 147 10.72 -31.73 -3.75
C ALA A 147 11.75 -32.48 -4.62
N LEU A 148 12.90 -32.84 -4.04
CA LEU A 148 13.98 -33.53 -4.75
C LEU A 148 13.60 -34.97 -5.14
N LYS A 149 12.68 -35.63 -4.41
CA LYS A 149 12.13 -36.93 -4.83
C LYS A 149 11.29 -36.82 -6.09
N ILE A 150 10.61 -35.69 -6.31
CA ILE A 150 9.76 -35.43 -7.49
C ILE A 150 10.64 -34.99 -8.66
N THR A 151 11.61 -34.11 -8.39
CA THR A 151 12.57 -33.58 -9.39
C THR A 151 14.01 -33.91 -9.00
N PRO A 152 14.49 -35.17 -9.22
CA PRO A 152 15.79 -35.66 -8.72
C PRO A 152 17.02 -34.92 -9.25
N ASN A 153 16.87 -34.21 -10.37
CA ASN A 153 17.96 -33.52 -11.06
C ASN A 153 17.93 -32.01 -10.86
N ASP A 154 17.08 -31.51 -9.95
CA ASP A 154 17.04 -30.08 -9.63
C ASP A 154 18.19 -29.71 -8.68
N ASN A 155 19.18 -29.04 -9.23
CA ASN A 155 20.39 -28.69 -8.49
C ASN A 155 20.18 -27.54 -7.49
N ASP A 156 19.20 -26.67 -7.68
CA ASP A 156 18.88 -25.61 -6.74
C ASP A 156 18.23 -26.18 -5.47
N ILE A 157 17.29 -27.12 -5.65
CA ILE A 157 16.72 -27.88 -4.53
C ILE A 157 17.78 -28.70 -3.80
N ALA A 158 18.64 -29.42 -4.56
CA ALA A 158 19.70 -30.22 -4.00
C ALA A 158 20.69 -29.36 -3.17
N TYR A 159 21.13 -28.22 -3.72
CA TYR A 159 22.03 -27.31 -3.01
C TYR A 159 21.41 -26.77 -1.72
N THR A 160 20.15 -26.29 -1.78
CA THR A 160 19.46 -25.76 -0.61
C THR A 160 19.23 -26.84 0.46
N LEU A 161 18.93 -28.07 0.03
CA LEU A 161 18.82 -29.23 0.94
C LEU A 161 20.17 -29.53 1.63
N GLY A 162 21.28 -29.51 0.87
CA GLY A 162 22.60 -29.65 1.43
C GLY A 162 22.92 -28.58 2.48
N LEU A 163 22.57 -27.33 2.21
CA LEU A 163 22.69 -26.24 3.17
C LEU A 163 21.82 -26.46 4.42
N ALA A 164 20.58 -26.95 4.27
CA ALA A 164 19.72 -27.24 5.39
C ALA A 164 20.33 -28.33 6.31
N TYR A 165 20.88 -29.38 5.75
CA TYR A 165 21.60 -30.40 6.51
C TYR A 165 22.85 -29.82 7.22
N LEU A 166 23.61 -28.95 6.58
CA LEU A 166 24.77 -28.31 7.23
C LEU A 166 24.35 -27.41 8.38
N LYS A 167 23.24 -26.66 8.25
CA LYS A 167 22.69 -25.86 9.35
C LYS A 167 22.17 -26.71 10.52
N GLN A 168 21.78 -27.98 10.26
CA GLN A 168 21.46 -28.99 11.29
C GLN A 168 22.71 -29.69 11.84
N HIS A 169 23.92 -29.31 11.43
CA HIS A 169 25.17 -30.00 11.74
C HIS A 169 25.24 -31.45 11.24
N GLN A 170 24.47 -31.79 10.20
CA GLN A 170 24.43 -33.12 9.60
C GLN A 170 25.34 -33.18 8.36
N LEU A 171 26.64 -33.32 8.59
CA LEU A 171 27.66 -33.31 7.53
C LEU A 171 27.49 -34.48 6.50
N PRO A 172 27.31 -35.76 6.89
CA PRO A 172 27.27 -36.86 5.93
C PRO A 172 26.12 -36.75 4.90
N PRO A 173 24.86 -36.40 5.27
CA PRO A 173 23.80 -36.19 4.28
C PRO A 173 24.14 -35.03 3.30
N ALA A 174 24.72 -33.93 3.77
CA ALA A 174 25.12 -32.82 2.91
C ALA A 174 26.19 -33.26 1.90
N GLN A 175 27.20 -33.99 2.34
CA GLN A 175 28.25 -34.54 1.47
C GLN A 175 27.66 -35.49 0.43
N GLN A 176 26.68 -36.31 0.78
CA GLN A 176 26.03 -37.21 -0.16
C GLN A 176 25.29 -36.42 -1.25
N ILE A 177 24.59 -35.35 -0.89
CA ILE A 177 23.86 -34.51 -1.86
C ILE A 177 24.87 -33.80 -2.77
N TYR A 178 25.90 -33.18 -2.24
CA TYR A 178 26.92 -32.47 -3.03
C TYR A 178 27.72 -33.42 -3.91
N GLY A 179 28.00 -34.65 -3.45
CA GLY A 179 28.60 -35.71 -4.25
C GLY A 179 27.75 -36.13 -5.44
N ARG A 180 26.41 -36.21 -5.28
CA ARG A 180 25.48 -36.43 -6.42
C ARG A 180 25.51 -35.28 -7.42
N MET A 181 25.57 -34.04 -6.94
CA MET A 181 25.67 -32.86 -7.82
C MET A 181 26.96 -32.90 -8.65
N LEU A 182 28.11 -33.27 -8.04
CA LEU A 182 29.36 -33.44 -8.78
C LEU A 182 29.29 -34.57 -9.83
N ALA A 183 28.67 -35.68 -9.48
CA ALA A 183 28.51 -36.80 -10.41
C ALA A 183 27.62 -36.42 -11.61
N GLN A 184 26.62 -35.54 -11.41
CA GLN A 184 25.70 -35.09 -12.43
C GLN A 184 26.27 -33.96 -13.32
N LEU A 185 26.90 -32.96 -12.70
CA LEU A 185 27.35 -31.72 -13.36
C LEU A 185 28.81 -31.78 -13.81
N GLY A 186 29.55 -32.81 -13.38
CA GLY A 186 30.97 -32.96 -13.58
C GLY A 186 31.81 -32.24 -12.51
N ASP A 187 33.06 -32.67 -12.42
CA ASP A 187 34.04 -32.12 -11.48
C ASP A 187 34.58 -30.77 -12.00
N ARG A 188 34.08 -29.67 -11.45
CA ARG A 188 34.34 -28.31 -11.93
C ARG A 188 34.70 -27.40 -10.79
N PRO A 189 35.66 -26.43 -10.95
CA PRO A 189 36.09 -25.54 -9.90
C PRO A 189 34.93 -24.69 -9.32
N GLN A 190 33.94 -24.31 -10.16
CA GLN A 190 32.76 -23.56 -9.73
C GLN A 190 31.98 -24.28 -8.62
N LEU A 191 31.78 -25.59 -8.75
CA LEU A 191 31.01 -26.38 -7.76
C LEU A 191 31.78 -26.48 -6.45
N HIS A 192 33.10 -26.71 -6.51
CA HIS A 192 33.94 -26.75 -5.32
C HIS A 192 33.98 -25.42 -4.58
N ILE A 193 33.97 -24.28 -5.30
CA ILE A 193 33.83 -22.96 -4.70
C ILE A 193 32.47 -22.82 -3.99
N VAL A 194 31.37 -23.24 -4.64
CA VAL A 194 30.03 -23.16 -4.06
C VAL A 194 29.90 -24.03 -2.80
N PHE A 195 30.40 -25.27 -2.85
CA PHE A 195 30.35 -26.17 -1.70
C PHE A 195 31.32 -25.74 -0.59
N GLY A 196 32.52 -25.30 -0.94
CA GLY A 196 33.47 -24.74 0.01
C GLY A 196 32.92 -23.53 0.77
N ARG A 197 32.19 -22.67 0.09
CA ARG A 197 31.48 -21.56 0.72
C ARG A 197 30.37 -22.05 1.65
N ALA A 198 29.55 -23.01 1.22
CA ALA A 198 28.51 -23.58 2.04
C ALA A 198 29.06 -24.18 3.34
N TYR A 199 30.14 -24.95 3.26
CA TYR A 199 30.87 -25.49 4.41
C TYR A 199 31.43 -24.38 5.32
N ARG A 200 32.08 -23.36 4.75
CA ARG A 200 32.65 -22.25 5.50
C ARG A 200 31.58 -21.46 6.28
N GLU A 201 30.47 -21.11 5.62
CA GLU A 201 29.35 -20.34 6.21
C GLU A 201 28.62 -21.11 7.32
N THR A 202 28.73 -22.44 7.33
CA THR A 202 28.13 -23.31 8.34
C THR A 202 29.13 -23.81 9.38
N GLY A 203 30.37 -23.34 9.35
CA GLY A 203 31.41 -23.64 10.33
C GLY A 203 32.22 -24.92 10.08
N PHE A 204 31.97 -25.66 8.99
CA PHE A 204 32.75 -26.83 8.57
C PHE A 204 34.03 -26.40 7.83
N LEU A 205 34.94 -25.69 8.56
CA LEU A 205 36.10 -25.05 7.96
C LEU A 205 37.13 -26.01 7.38
N ALA A 206 37.23 -27.23 7.90
CA ALA A 206 38.13 -28.27 7.36
C ALA A 206 37.62 -28.73 5.97
N GLU A 207 36.36 -29.02 5.84
CA GLU A 207 35.71 -29.42 4.58
C GLU A 207 35.75 -28.29 3.54
N ALA A 208 35.56 -27.04 3.99
CA ALA A 208 35.69 -25.87 3.13
C ALA A 208 37.08 -25.76 2.52
N ILE A 209 38.15 -25.92 3.32
CA ILE A 209 39.55 -25.94 2.84
C ILE A 209 39.76 -27.03 1.80
N GLU A 210 39.27 -28.24 2.04
CA GLU A 210 39.43 -29.33 1.05
C GLU A 210 38.72 -29.05 -0.26
N GLU A 211 37.49 -28.47 -0.22
CA GLU A 211 36.79 -28.07 -1.44
C GLU A 211 37.51 -26.94 -2.20
N PHE A 212 38.02 -25.92 -1.50
CA PHE A 212 38.79 -24.84 -2.16
C PHE A 212 40.11 -25.36 -2.73
N LYS A 213 40.80 -26.30 -2.08
CA LYS A 213 41.97 -26.97 -2.66
C LYS A 213 41.66 -27.72 -3.94
N LYS A 214 40.53 -28.43 -3.99
CA LYS A 214 40.08 -29.09 -5.23
C LYS A 214 39.83 -28.08 -6.35
N ALA A 215 39.17 -26.94 -6.03
CA ALA A 215 38.94 -25.90 -7.02
C ALA A 215 40.25 -25.38 -7.62
N VAL A 216 41.24 -25.06 -6.75
CA VAL A 216 42.60 -24.62 -7.13
C VAL A 216 43.36 -25.71 -7.92
N ALA A 217 43.19 -26.98 -7.55
CA ALA A 217 43.85 -28.11 -8.26
C ALA A 217 43.31 -28.31 -9.67
N ILE A 218 42.01 -28.06 -9.91
CA ILE A 218 41.37 -28.15 -11.24
C ILE A 218 41.76 -26.95 -12.10
N ASP A 219 41.71 -25.74 -11.53
CA ASP A 219 42.06 -24.49 -12.20
C ASP A 219 42.73 -23.52 -11.19
N SER A 220 44.05 -23.44 -11.24
CA SER A 220 44.84 -22.58 -10.34
C SER A 220 44.61 -21.08 -10.56
N ASN A 221 44.01 -20.68 -11.69
CA ASN A 221 43.66 -19.28 -11.98
C ASN A 221 42.16 -19.00 -11.84
N PHE A 222 41.40 -19.96 -11.28
CA PHE A 222 39.97 -19.75 -11.10
C PHE A 222 39.72 -18.56 -10.17
N PRO A 223 38.92 -17.55 -10.59
CA PRO A 223 38.78 -16.31 -9.83
C PRO A 223 38.31 -16.53 -8.40
N ARG A 224 39.01 -15.91 -7.46
CA ARG A 224 38.76 -15.97 -6.01
C ARG A 224 38.97 -17.34 -5.36
N ALA A 225 39.45 -18.38 -6.06
CA ALA A 225 39.69 -19.68 -5.42
C ALA A 225 40.74 -19.58 -4.34
N HIS A 226 41.89 -18.97 -4.66
CA HIS A 226 42.96 -18.71 -3.70
C HIS A 226 42.56 -17.74 -2.59
N TYR A 227 41.73 -16.72 -2.91
CA TYR A 227 41.16 -15.83 -1.89
C TYR A 227 40.33 -16.60 -0.86
N TYR A 228 39.41 -17.46 -1.30
CA TYR A 228 38.58 -18.25 -0.38
C TYR A 228 39.42 -19.21 0.48
N LEU A 229 40.43 -19.83 -0.11
CA LEU A 229 41.34 -20.73 0.60
C LEU A 229 42.13 -19.99 1.68
N GLY A 230 42.77 -18.88 1.33
CA GLY A 230 43.53 -18.04 2.27
C GLY A 230 42.67 -17.50 3.40
N LEU A 231 41.46 -16.98 3.09
CA LEU A 231 40.53 -16.51 4.10
C LEU A 231 40.09 -17.65 5.05
N THR A 232 39.87 -18.85 4.54
CA THR A 232 39.42 -19.98 5.37
C THR A 232 40.52 -20.49 6.27
N TYR A 233 41.81 -20.40 5.87
CA TYR A 233 42.95 -20.65 6.76
C TYR A 233 42.95 -19.70 7.95
N LEU A 234 42.73 -18.39 7.72
CA LEU A 234 42.65 -17.40 8.79
C LEU A 234 41.46 -17.64 9.73
N LEU A 235 40.31 -17.99 9.18
CA LEU A 235 39.12 -18.25 9.99
C LEU A 235 39.24 -19.48 10.85
N LYS A 236 39.91 -20.54 10.36
CA LYS A 236 40.06 -21.80 11.09
C LYS A 236 41.15 -21.72 12.18
N ASP A 237 42.30 -21.27 11.83
CA ASP A 237 43.51 -21.42 12.66
C ASP A 237 44.17 -20.07 13.06
N GLY A 238 43.58 -18.95 12.62
CA GLY A 238 44.00 -17.59 12.99
C GLY A 238 45.44 -17.28 12.61
N ALA A 239 46.16 -16.68 13.56
CA ALA A 239 47.52 -16.22 13.37
C ALA A 239 48.54 -17.33 13.02
N SER A 240 48.26 -18.61 13.37
CA SER A 240 49.15 -19.73 13.06
C SER A 240 49.27 -20.03 11.55
N ARG A 241 48.29 -19.57 10.76
CA ARG A 241 48.24 -19.80 9.30
C ARG A 241 48.45 -18.51 8.49
N LEU A 242 49.01 -17.45 9.10
CA LEU A 242 49.34 -16.22 8.36
C LEU A 242 50.24 -16.46 7.13
N PRO A 243 51.32 -17.29 7.19
CA PRO A 243 52.14 -17.57 6.01
C PRO A 243 51.36 -18.25 4.87
N ASP A 244 50.48 -19.19 5.20
CA ASP A 244 49.66 -19.87 4.19
C ASP A 244 48.65 -18.91 3.55
N ALA A 245 47.97 -18.09 4.36
CA ALA A 245 47.05 -17.09 3.86
C ALA A 245 47.74 -16.03 2.99
N GLU A 246 48.94 -15.57 3.43
CA GLU A 246 49.78 -14.66 2.64
C GLU A 246 50.11 -15.26 1.27
N HIS A 247 50.50 -16.53 1.26
CA HIS A 247 50.82 -17.24 0.03
C HIS A 247 49.61 -17.29 -0.94
N GLU A 248 48.48 -17.71 -0.45
CA GLU A 248 47.25 -17.84 -1.26
C GLU A 248 46.80 -16.47 -1.80
N PHE A 249 46.77 -15.43 -0.97
CA PHE A 249 46.37 -14.09 -1.44
C PHE A 249 47.34 -13.52 -2.49
N LYS A 250 48.61 -13.80 -2.38
CA LYS A 250 49.62 -13.40 -3.39
C LYS A 250 49.38 -14.10 -4.72
N ILE A 251 49.03 -15.39 -4.71
CA ILE A 251 48.72 -16.11 -5.94
C ILE A 251 47.46 -15.51 -6.59
N GLU A 252 46.41 -15.25 -5.83
CA GLU A 252 45.19 -14.57 -6.33
C GLU A 252 45.54 -13.24 -7.00
N LEU A 253 46.38 -12.42 -6.35
CA LEU A 253 46.75 -11.11 -6.85
C LEU A 253 47.73 -11.14 -8.04
N ASN A 254 48.47 -12.24 -8.24
CA ASN A 254 49.27 -12.43 -9.47
C ASN A 254 48.37 -12.63 -10.69
N SER A 255 47.26 -13.34 -10.53
CA SER A 255 46.30 -13.56 -11.59
C SER A 255 45.27 -12.43 -11.73
N ASN A 256 44.92 -11.79 -10.61
CA ASN A 256 43.92 -10.73 -10.54
C ASN A 256 44.38 -9.60 -9.60
N PRO A 257 45.24 -8.68 -10.05
CA PRO A 257 45.78 -7.60 -9.22
C PRO A 257 44.70 -6.63 -8.70
N GLY A 258 43.55 -6.56 -9.36
CA GLY A 258 42.42 -5.73 -9.03
C GLY A 258 41.41 -6.40 -8.09
N GLU A 259 41.69 -7.59 -7.55
CA GLU A 259 40.75 -8.24 -6.63
C GLU A 259 40.76 -7.54 -5.27
N PHE A 260 39.61 -6.97 -4.91
CA PHE A 260 39.47 -6.13 -3.70
C PHE A 260 39.78 -6.91 -2.42
N PHE A 261 39.14 -8.05 -2.24
CA PHE A 261 39.22 -8.81 -0.99
C PHE A 261 40.61 -9.39 -0.77
N ALA A 262 41.29 -9.85 -1.82
CA ALA A 262 42.66 -10.34 -1.69
C ALA A 262 43.64 -9.22 -1.30
N ASN A 263 43.50 -8.02 -1.88
CA ASN A 263 44.31 -6.85 -1.44
C ASN A 263 44.00 -6.49 0.02
N TYR A 264 42.71 -6.44 0.37
CA TYR A 264 42.26 -6.07 1.72
C TYR A 264 42.75 -7.05 2.77
N TYR A 265 42.51 -8.36 2.60
CA TYR A 265 42.89 -9.38 3.57
C TYR A 265 44.42 -9.60 3.62
N LEU A 266 45.14 -9.43 2.52
CA LEU A 266 46.59 -9.43 2.54
C LEU A 266 47.13 -8.26 3.37
N GLY A 267 46.48 -7.09 3.26
CA GLY A 267 46.76 -5.97 4.15
C GLY A 267 46.54 -6.30 5.63
N ILE A 268 45.44 -7.01 5.95
CA ILE A 268 45.16 -7.48 7.33
C ILE A 268 46.18 -8.51 7.79
N VAL A 269 46.56 -9.48 6.94
CA VAL A 269 47.64 -10.45 7.27
C VAL A 269 48.92 -9.74 7.65
N TYR A 270 49.34 -8.75 6.90
CA TYR A 270 50.54 -7.97 7.21
C TYR A 270 50.36 -7.12 8.49
N LEU A 271 49.16 -6.59 8.78
CA LEU A 271 48.90 -5.93 10.07
C LEU A 271 49.04 -6.91 11.25
N MET A 272 48.50 -8.13 11.11
CA MET A 272 48.61 -9.17 12.15
C MET A 272 50.06 -9.63 12.35
N ASP A 273 50.86 -9.68 11.27
CA ASP A 273 52.27 -10.02 11.29
C ASP A 273 53.19 -8.81 11.61
N ARG A 274 52.61 -7.65 11.93
CA ARG A 274 53.32 -6.39 12.24
C ARG A 274 54.21 -5.88 11.12
N LYS A 275 53.96 -6.26 9.89
CA LYS A 275 54.62 -5.76 8.67
C LYS A 275 53.89 -4.51 8.15
N TRP A 276 54.11 -3.37 8.80
CA TRP A 276 53.31 -2.17 8.63
C TRP A 276 53.36 -1.57 7.22
N GLU A 277 54.56 -1.43 6.63
CA GLU A 277 54.72 -0.81 5.30
C GLU A 277 54.07 -1.64 4.18
N PRO A 278 54.25 -2.97 4.10
CA PRO A 278 53.46 -3.80 3.19
C PRO A 278 51.94 -3.69 3.41
N ALA A 279 51.49 -3.67 4.68
CA ALA A 279 50.05 -3.51 5.01
C ALA A 279 49.49 -2.21 4.43
N ILE A 280 50.22 -1.08 4.61
CA ILE A 280 49.83 0.23 4.06
C ILE A 280 49.63 0.13 2.54
N GLY A 281 50.60 -0.48 1.83
CA GLY A 281 50.55 -0.58 0.37
C GLY A 281 49.35 -1.35 -0.14
N PHE A 282 49.01 -2.48 0.48
CA PHE A 282 47.86 -3.31 0.05
C PHE A 282 46.50 -2.71 0.46
N LEU A 283 46.39 -2.08 1.64
CA LEU A 283 45.19 -1.37 2.05
C LEU A 283 44.91 -0.14 1.18
N GLN A 284 45.94 0.59 0.77
CA GLN A 284 45.78 1.68 -0.21
C GLN A 284 45.28 1.17 -1.56
N LYS A 285 45.75 0.02 -2.05
CA LYS A 285 45.23 -0.61 -3.27
C LYS A 285 43.76 -0.99 -3.11
N ALA A 286 43.38 -1.57 -1.96
CA ALA A 286 41.97 -1.88 -1.68
C ALA A 286 41.10 -0.62 -1.70
N ILE A 287 41.57 0.49 -1.14
CA ILE A 287 40.83 1.78 -1.19
C ILE A 287 40.68 2.29 -2.62
N LEU A 288 41.71 2.16 -3.46
CA LEU A 288 41.64 2.58 -4.86
C LEU A 288 40.57 1.77 -5.65
N ILE A 289 40.41 0.47 -5.32
CA ILE A 289 39.45 -0.40 -5.98
C ILE A 289 38.03 -0.10 -5.49
N GLN A 290 37.82 0.08 -4.17
CA GLN A 290 36.53 0.38 -3.56
C GLN A 290 36.63 1.58 -2.59
N PRO A 291 36.62 2.81 -3.10
CA PRO A 291 36.80 4.01 -2.26
C PRO A 291 35.61 4.33 -1.33
N ALA A 292 34.48 3.69 -1.53
CA ALA A 292 33.31 3.84 -0.67
C ALA A 292 33.23 2.83 0.49
N ASN A 293 34.17 1.86 0.56
CA ASN A 293 34.20 0.88 1.63
C ASN A 293 34.95 1.45 2.85
N PRO A 294 34.36 1.54 4.06
CA PRO A 294 35.01 2.10 5.26
C PRO A 294 36.12 1.24 5.85
N ASP A 295 36.07 -0.10 5.66
CA ASP A 295 36.95 -1.05 6.36
C ASP A 295 38.45 -0.91 6.02
N PRO A 296 38.84 -0.76 4.73
CA PRO A 296 40.24 -0.54 4.41
C PRO A 296 40.82 0.75 5.01
N TYR A 297 40.00 1.82 5.11
CA TYR A 297 40.41 3.06 5.76
C TYR A 297 40.66 2.86 7.26
N PHE A 298 39.81 2.09 7.93
CA PHE A 298 39.97 1.76 9.34
C PHE A 298 41.27 1.02 9.59
N HIS A 299 41.54 -0.04 8.83
CA HIS A 299 42.77 -0.84 8.99
C HIS A 299 44.03 -0.07 8.54
N LEU A 300 43.92 0.79 7.52
CA LEU A 300 45.00 1.69 7.14
C LEU A 300 45.32 2.68 8.27
N GLY A 301 44.33 3.18 8.97
CA GLY A 301 44.50 4.01 10.16
C GLY A 301 45.25 3.28 11.28
N GLN A 302 44.99 1.97 11.46
CA GLN A 302 45.75 1.13 12.40
C GLN A 302 47.23 1.04 12.01
N ALA A 303 47.53 0.83 10.73
CA ALA A 303 48.90 0.76 10.23
C ALA A 303 49.66 2.09 10.43
N TYR A 304 49.01 3.22 10.14
CA TYR A 304 49.59 4.53 10.37
C TYR A 304 49.79 4.85 11.85
N GLN A 305 48.87 4.43 12.74
CA GLN A 305 49.12 4.56 14.20
C GLN A 305 50.32 3.76 14.66
N ALA A 306 50.46 2.52 14.15
CA ALA A 306 51.58 1.65 14.52
C ALA A 306 52.96 2.17 14.03
N THR A 307 52.96 3.01 12.99
CA THR A 307 54.14 3.68 12.45
C THR A 307 54.29 5.13 12.93
N GLU A 308 53.46 5.54 13.92
CA GLU A 308 53.43 6.90 14.50
C GLU A 308 53.12 8.02 13.50
N LYS A 309 52.57 7.68 12.34
CA LYS A 309 52.09 8.63 11.31
C LYS A 309 50.67 9.12 11.68
N TYR A 310 50.57 9.91 12.76
CA TYR A 310 49.28 10.29 13.35
C TYR A 310 48.46 11.21 12.46
N THR A 311 49.08 12.06 11.64
CA THR A 311 48.39 12.95 10.70
C THR A 311 47.66 12.14 9.63
N GLU A 312 48.34 11.19 9.02
CA GLU A 312 47.79 10.27 8.01
C GLU A 312 46.69 9.36 8.63
N ALA A 313 46.95 8.90 9.87
CA ALA A 313 45.97 8.11 10.60
C ALA A 313 44.66 8.89 10.82
N ILE A 314 44.74 10.17 11.20
CA ILE A 314 43.57 11.05 11.38
C ILE A 314 42.77 11.18 10.07
N GLU A 315 43.45 11.41 8.95
CA GLU A 315 42.81 11.59 7.65
C GLU A 315 42.00 10.35 7.26
N VAL A 316 42.60 9.17 7.28
CA VAL A 316 41.93 7.94 6.86
C VAL A 316 40.87 7.48 7.86
N LEU A 317 41.07 7.65 9.17
CA LEU A 317 40.06 7.31 10.18
C LEU A 317 38.85 8.24 10.11
N ARG A 318 39.02 9.53 9.82
CA ARG A 318 37.91 10.44 9.54
C ARG A 318 37.09 9.96 8.32
N LYS A 319 37.81 9.49 7.28
CA LYS A 319 37.11 8.95 6.08
C LYS A 319 36.35 7.68 6.41
N SER A 320 36.92 6.76 7.19
CA SER A 320 36.26 5.55 7.66
C SER A 320 34.98 5.87 8.42
N VAL A 321 35.02 6.79 9.38
CA VAL A 321 33.88 7.23 10.17
C VAL A 321 32.80 7.92 9.29
N ALA A 322 33.23 8.77 8.34
CA ALA A 322 32.31 9.48 7.46
C ALA A 322 31.56 8.55 6.49
N LEU A 323 32.19 7.45 6.06
CA LEU A 323 31.59 6.45 5.19
C LEU A 323 30.62 5.50 5.93
N ASN A 324 30.75 5.39 7.25
CA ASN A 324 29.88 4.56 8.09
C ASN A 324 29.27 5.36 9.25
N PRO A 325 28.35 6.30 8.98
CA PRO A 325 27.82 7.21 10.00
C PRO A 325 26.76 6.59 10.93
N SER A 326 26.24 5.41 10.61
CA SER A 326 25.14 4.79 11.35
C SER A 326 25.54 3.49 12.04
N LEU A 327 24.94 3.25 13.21
CA LEU A 327 24.99 1.99 13.95
C LEU A 327 24.23 0.89 13.17
N GLY A 328 24.86 0.40 12.11
CA GLY A 328 24.37 -0.74 11.34
C GLY A 328 25.11 -2.02 11.72
N HIS A 329 25.43 -2.85 10.73
CA HIS A 329 26.02 -4.18 10.83
C HIS A 329 27.33 -4.29 11.64
N ASN A 330 28.02 -3.18 11.96
CA ASN A 330 29.34 -3.15 12.60
C ASN A 330 29.46 -2.09 13.71
N ASP A 331 28.53 -2.05 14.65
CA ASP A 331 28.54 -1.09 15.77
C ASP A 331 29.87 -1.07 16.51
N TYR A 332 30.52 -2.23 16.64
CA TYR A 332 31.79 -2.37 17.33
C TYR A 332 32.96 -1.75 16.55
N GLN A 333 32.97 -1.85 15.24
CA GLN A 333 34.00 -1.24 14.40
C GLN A 333 33.90 0.27 14.36
N VAL A 334 32.66 0.82 14.30
CA VAL A 334 32.45 2.27 14.31
C VAL A 334 32.92 2.88 15.62
N ALA A 335 32.57 2.30 16.76
CA ALA A 335 33.05 2.74 18.08
C ALA A 335 34.60 2.67 18.15
N THR A 336 35.19 1.59 17.62
CA THR A 336 36.66 1.43 17.59
C THR A 336 37.33 2.43 16.66
N ALA A 337 36.71 2.78 15.52
CA ALA A 337 37.22 3.80 14.61
C ALA A 337 37.27 5.19 15.27
N HIS A 338 36.18 5.60 15.95
CA HIS A 338 36.15 6.83 16.75
C HIS A 338 37.20 6.81 17.87
N TYR A 339 37.32 5.69 18.57
CA TYR A 339 38.33 5.54 19.61
C TYR A 339 39.77 5.75 19.07
N ARG A 340 40.12 5.09 17.96
CA ARG A 340 41.40 5.22 17.30
C ARG A 340 41.61 6.63 16.74
N LEU A 341 40.61 7.25 16.16
CA LEU A 341 40.65 8.63 15.70
C LEU A 341 40.94 9.58 16.88
N GLY A 342 40.22 9.40 17.99
CA GLY A 342 40.45 10.17 19.21
C GLY A 342 41.88 10.04 19.74
N GLN A 343 42.42 8.80 19.79
CA GLN A 343 43.82 8.56 20.19
C GLN A 343 44.80 9.25 19.25
N SER A 344 44.58 9.16 17.92
CA SER A 344 45.48 9.81 16.94
C SER A 344 45.46 11.34 17.09
N LEU A 345 44.30 11.93 17.31
CA LEU A 345 44.14 13.38 17.55
C LEU A 345 44.85 13.84 18.80
N LEU A 346 44.74 13.08 19.91
CA LEU A 346 45.50 13.40 21.15
C LEU A 346 46.98 13.33 20.92
N LYS A 347 47.50 12.31 20.22
CA LYS A 347 48.91 12.18 19.89
C LYS A 347 49.42 13.27 18.95
N ALA A 348 48.54 13.80 18.09
CA ALA A 348 48.84 14.94 17.22
C ALA A 348 48.65 16.31 17.92
N GLY A 349 48.39 16.35 19.22
CA GLY A 349 48.20 17.58 20.00
C GLY A 349 46.83 18.26 19.86
N GLN A 350 45.88 17.64 19.15
CA GLN A 350 44.52 18.14 18.96
C GLN A 350 43.58 17.67 20.11
N ASN A 351 43.86 18.15 21.32
CA ASN A 351 43.30 17.60 22.55
C ASN A 351 41.75 17.68 22.62
N GLU A 352 41.14 18.80 22.26
CA GLU A 352 39.69 18.98 22.32
C GLU A 352 38.98 18.05 21.33
N ALA A 353 39.42 18.01 20.08
CA ALA A 353 38.91 17.13 19.06
C ALA A 353 39.07 15.65 19.45
N GLY A 354 40.22 15.30 20.02
CA GLY A 354 40.49 13.94 20.48
C GLY A 354 39.57 13.49 21.61
N GLN A 355 39.33 14.36 22.60
CA GLN A 355 38.39 14.05 23.70
C GLN A 355 36.97 13.88 23.20
N LYS A 356 36.53 14.70 22.24
CA LYS A 356 35.23 14.59 21.63
C LYS A 356 35.02 13.23 20.92
N GLU A 357 36.00 12.78 20.15
CA GLU A 357 35.95 11.49 19.48
C GLU A 357 35.98 10.31 20.47
N LEU A 358 36.72 10.41 21.56
CA LEU A 358 36.72 9.40 22.62
C LEU A 358 35.38 9.33 23.35
N GLN A 359 34.69 10.46 23.54
CA GLN A 359 33.36 10.49 24.13
C GLN A 359 32.35 9.82 23.19
N ILE A 360 32.40 10.13 21.89
CA ILE A 360 31.55 9.47 20.88
C ILE A 360 31.78 7.94 20.91
N ALA A 361 33.04 7.51 20.97
CA ALA A 361 33.36 6.08 21.04
C ALA A 361 32.81 5.41 22.28
N ALA A 362 32.83 6.07 23.44
CA ALA A 362 32.29 5.57 24.70
C ALA A 362 30.75 5.46 24.62
N ASP A 363 30.10 6.46 24.08
CA ASP A 363 28.63 6.49 23.91
C ASP A 363 28.14 5.38 22.96
N LEU A 364 28.86 5.20 21.83
CA LEU A 364 28.58 4.13 20.86
C LEU A 364 28.78 2.75 21.47
N LYS A 365 29.86 2.55 22.21
CA LYS A 365 30.14 1.29 22.91
C LYS A 365 29.05 0.97 23.96
N SER A 366 28.59 1.98 24.70
CA SER A 366 27.52 1.82 25.68
C SER A 366 26.21 1.40 25.00
N LYS A 367 25.85 2.05 23.88
CA LYS A 367 24.67 1.70 23.07
C LYS A 367 24.76 0.29 22.49
N SER A 368 25.92 -0.10 21.97
CA SER A 368 26.15 -1.47 21.46
C SER A 368 25.99 -2.50 22.58
N LEU A 369 26.57 -2.26 23.75
CA LEU A 369 26.42 -3.15 24.92
C LEU A 369 24.97 -3.26 25.41
N GLN A 370 24.23 -2.15 25.39
CA GLN A 370 22.81 -2.12 25.70
C GLN A 370 22.00 -2.98 24.71
N ARG A 371 22.27 -2.82 23.44
CA ARG A 371 21.64 -3.58 22.36
C ARG A 371 21.96 -5.08 22.45
N ASP A 372 23.23 -5.43 22.77
CA ASP A 372 23.61 -6.83 22.97
C ASP A 372 22.92 -7.45 24.18
N LYS A 373 22.72 -6.69 25.27
CA LYS A 373 21.90 -7.13 26.41
C LYS A 373 20.46 -7.36 26.01
N GLU A 374 19.84 -6.44 25.29
CA GLU A 374 18.47 -6.56 24.80
C GLU A 374 18.32 -7.75 23.85
N LYS A 375 19.29 -8.00 22.96
CA LYS A 375 19.35 -9.20 22.13
C LYS A 375 19.39 -10.47 22.94
N ASN A 376 20.29 -10.55 23.93
CA ASN A 376 20.41 -11.72 24.79
C ASN A 376 19.17 -11.94 25.63
N GLU A 377 18.54 -10.88 26.14
CA GLU A 377 17.29 -10.96 26.90
C GLU A 377 16.12 -11.48 26.04
N VAL A 378 16.04 -11.02 24.79
CA VAL A 378 15.09 -11.54 23.81
C VAL A 378 15.35 -13.00 23.49
N TYR A 379 16.62 -13.43 23.34
CA TYR A 379 17.00 -14.82 23.11
C TYR A 379 16.65 -15.73 24.31
N LEU A 380 16.88 -15.25 25.52
CA LEU A 380 16.61 -16.01 26.74
C LEU A 380 15.10 -16.10 27.06
N ASN A 381 14.33 -15.06 26.66
CA ASN A 381 12.90 -14.96 26.94
C ASN A 381 12.02 -15.38 25.73
N ALA A 382 12.59 -15.55 24.56
CA ALA A 382 11.83 -15.95 23.37
C ALA A 382 11.44 -17.43 23.49
N ALA A 383 10.15 -17.68 23.62
CA ALA A 383 9.58 -19.03 23.51
C ALA A 383 9.80 -19.62 22.10
N ASN A 384 10.29 -18.82 21.16
CA ASN A 384 10.52 -19.19 19.77
C ASN A 384 11.67 -18.35 19.18
N LEU A 385 12.70 -18.99 18.65
CA LEU A 385 13.82 -18.36 17.89
C LEU A 385 13.35 -17.44 16.73
N GLN A 386 12.18 -17.71 16.18
CA GLN A 386 11.58 -16.88 15.13
C GLN A 386 11.26 -15.46 15.61
N GLU A 387 10.82 -15.29 16.85
CA GLU A 387 10.51 -13.98 17.41
C GLU A 387 11.78 -13.15 17.67
N ALA A 388 12.86 -13.80 18.09
CA ALA A 388 14.17 -13.17 18.24
C ALA A 388 14.74 -12.71 16.89
N ASN A 389 14.66 -13.54 15.86
CA ASN A 389 15.12 -13.23 14.50
C ASN A 389 14.29 -12.13 13.84
N ARG A 390 12.99 -12.04 14.15
CA ARG A 390 12.11 -10.96 13.63
C ARG A 390 12.43 -9.60 14.26
N LYS A 391 12.82 -9.60 15.54
CA LYS A 391 13.16 -8.37 16.28
C LYS A 391 14.56 -7.86 15.96
N PHE A 392 15.47 -8.75 15.58
CA PHE A 392 16.86 -8.46 15.22
C PHE A 392 17.27 -9.22 13.96
N PRO A 393 16.83 -8.77 12.77
CA PRO A 393 17.11 -9.45 11.50
C PRO A 393 18.60 -9.57 11.17
N GLU A 394 19.44 -8.72 11.73
CA GLU A 394 20.90 -8.79 11.58
C GLU A 394 21.53 -10.06 12.19
N LEU A 395 20.81 -10.80 13.01
CA LEU A 395 21.31 -12.08 13.54
C LEU A 395 21.37 -13.18 12.47
N ASN A 396 20.62 -13.02 11.39
CA ASN A 396 20.60 -13.93 10.23
C ASN A 396 21.43 -13.44 9.04
N SER A 397 22.01 -12.26 9.10
CA SER A 397 22.85 -11.76 8.01
C SER A 397 24.23 -12.42 8.05
N SER A 398 24.38 -13.53 7.35
CA SER A 398 25.67 -13.88 6.78
C SER A 398 26.09 -12.72 5.86
N GLU A 399 27.35 -12.26 5.99
CA GLU A 399 27.93 -11.18 5.23
C GLU A 399 27.41 -11.13 3.79
N GLY A 400 26.76 -10.00 3.44
CA GLY A 400 26.08 -9.84 2.18
C GLY A 400 27.02 -10.03 1.01
N MET A 401 26.88 -11.12 0.34
CA MET A 401 27.30 -11.16 -1.04
C MET A 401 26.35 -10.25 -1.81
N ILE A 402 26.85 -9.08 -2.14
CA ILE A 402 26.34 -8.31 -3.26
C ILE A 402 26.52 -9.22 -4.48
N ALA A 403 25.50 -10.04 -4.79
CA ALA A 403 25.32 -10.47 -6.15
C ALA A 403 25.16 -9.15 -6.90
N GLU A 404 26.15 -8.79 -7.72
CA GLU A 404 25.93 -7.81 -8.78
C GLU A 404 24.77 -8.36 -9.63
N SER A 405 23.57 -7.97 -9.26
CA SER A 405 22.41 -8.16 -10.10
C SER A 405 22.62 -7.22 -11.26
N LYS A 406 23.21 -7.74 -12.34
CA LYS A 406 23.22 -7.04 -13.63
C LYS A 406 21.77 -6.64 -13.90
N SER A 407 21.53 -5.35 -14.02
CA SER A 407 20.26 -4.84 -14.53
C SER A 407 19.92 -5.58 -15.82
N PRO A 408 18.65 -5.92 -16.07
CA PRO A 408 18.24 -6.55 -17.32
C PRO A 408 18.83 -5.78 -18.49
N GLY A 409 19.36 -6.48 -19.51
CA GLY A 409 19.88 -5.81 -20.71
C GLY A 409 18.79 -4.92 -21.31
N ALA A 410 19.18 -3.84 -22.01
CA ALA A 410 18.25 -2.82 -22.51
C ALA A 410 17.04 -3.42 -23.29
N GLY A 411 17.26 -4.47 -24.08
CA GLY A 411 16.19 -5.17 -24.81
C GLY A 411 15.18 -5.87 -23.89
N VAL A 412 15.64 -6.51 -22.82
CA VAL A 412 14.78 -7.20 -21.84
C VAL A 412 13.91 -6.18 -21.07
N ALA A 413 14.49 -5.02 -20.71
CA ALA A 413 13.75 -3.97 -20.05
C ALA A 413 12.63 -3.37 -20.93
N GLU A 414 12.86 -3.29 -22.24
CA GLU A 414 11.85 -2.83 -23.21
C GLU A 414 10.71 -3.85 -23.35
N GLU A 415 11.03 -5.14 -23.43
CA GLU A 415 10.04 -6.22 -23.47
C GLU A 415 9.18 -6.26 -22.21
N LEU A 416 9.77 -6.11 -21.02
CA LEU A 416 9.02 -6.07 -19.76
C LEU A 416 8.05 -4.88 -19.71
N ARG A 417 8.47 -3.69 -20.13
CA ARG A 417 7.60 -2.51 -20.21
C ARG A 417 6.45 -2.71 -21.22
N ALA A 418 6.74 -3.32 -22.36
CA ALA A 418 5.70 -3.65 -23.34
C ALA A 418 4.70 -4.66 -22.76
N GLY A 419 5.17 -5.67 -22.02
CA GLY A 419 4.33 -6.60 -21.28
C GLY A 419 3.47 -5.94 -20.21
N GLU A 420 4.04 -5.06 -19.38
CA GLU A 420 3.31 -4.27 -18.38
C GLU A 420 2.18 -3.47 -19.04
N ALA A 421 2.49 -2.72 -20.10
CA ALA A 421 1.51 -1.90 -20.82
C ALA A 421 0.38 -2.76 -21.42
N TYR A 422 0.73 -3.90 -22.01
CA TYR A 422 -0.23 -4.81 -22.66
C TYR A 422 -1.19 -5.42 -21.61
N TYR A 423 -0.67 -6.03 -20.53
CA TYR A 423 -1.50 -6.68 -19.53
C TYR A 423 -2.34 -5.68 -18.74
N SER A 424 -1.78 -4.53 -18.39
CA SER A 424 -2.53 -3.44 -17.75
C SER A 424 -3.65 -2.93 -18.65
N GLY A 425 -3.43 -2.83 -19.95
CA GLY A 425 -4.46 -2.47 -20.93
C GLY A 425 -5.60 -3.51 -21.01
N MET A 426 -5.27 -4.79 -21.03
CA MET A 426 -6.27 -5.86 -21.04
C MET A 426 -7.09 -5.93 -19.76
N ILE A 427 -6.46 -5.75 -18.60
CA ILE A 427 -7.09 -5.68 -17.29
C ILE A 427 -8.05 -4.47 -17.23
N ALA A 428 -7.58 -3.30 -17.65
CA ALA A 428 -8.40 -2.09 -17.68
C ALA A 428 -9.64 -2.26 -18.56
N LYS A 429 -9.46 -2.83 -19.75
CA LYS A 429 -10.58 -3.13 -20.67
C LYS A 429 -11.59 -4.10 -20.02
N ALA A 430 -11.11 -5.19 -19.41
CA ALA A 430 -11.99 -6.16 -18.76
C ALA A 430 -12.80 -5.54 -17.61
N HIS A 431 -12.17 -4.74 -16.76
CA HIS A 431 -12.87 -4.01 -15.70
C HIS A 431 -13.87 -3.00 -16.25
N ASN A 432 -13.52 -2.24 -17.30
CA ASN A 432 -14.43 -1.31 -17.93
C ASN A 432 -15.69 -2.03 -18.47
N GLU A 433 -15.52 -3.15 -19.14
CA GLU A 433 -16.62 -3.93 -19.68
C GLU A 433 -17.51 -4.56 -18.58
N LEU A 434 -16.88 -5.03 -17.48
CA LEU A 434 -17.64 -5.46 -16.28
C LEU A 434 -18.42 -4.29 -15.66
N GLY A 435 -17.82 -3.10 -15.62
CA GLY A 435 -18.51 -1.87 -15.18
C GLY A 435 -19.74 -1.56 -16.03
N LEU A 436 -19.63 -1.69 -17.36
CA LEU A 436 -20.78 -1.52 -18.26
C LEU A 436 -21.85 -2.57 -18.03
N LEU A 437 -21.50 -3.85 -17.84
CA LEU A 437 -22.48 -4.91 -17.52
C LEU A 437 -23.22 -4.63 -16.21
N ARG A 438 -22.54 -4.13 -15.20
CA ARG A 438 -23.16 -3.72 -13.92
C ARG A 438 -24.07 -2.50 -14.10
N ALA A 439 -23.66 -1.51 -14.87
CA ALA A 439 -24.47 -0.34 -15.17
C ALA A 439 -25.74 -0.71 -15.96
N ASP A 440 -25.64 -1.62 -16.92
CA ASP A 440 -26.78 -2.12 -17.71
C ASP A 440 -27.79 -2.87 -16.81
N SER A 441 -27.34 -3.53 -15.75
CA SER A 441 -28.21 -4.18 -14.75
C SER A 441 -28.76 -3.23 -13.68
N GLY A 442 -28.38 -1.96 -13.70
CA GLY A 442 -28.77 -0.95 -12.70
C GLY A 442 -27.94 -0.95 -11.43
N ASP A 443 -26.93 -1.80 -11.32
CA ASP A 443 -26.00 -1.82 -10.17
C ASP A 443 -24.89 -0.78 -10.36
N PHE A 444 -25.28 0.49 -10.22
CA PHE A 444 -24.37 1.62 -10.47
C PHE A 444 -23.21 1.69 -9.47
N LYS A 445 -23.40 1.21 -8.24
CA LYS A 445 -22.34 1.20 -7.24
C LYS A 445 -21.22 0.24 -7.64
N MET A 446 -21.57 -1.01 -7.95
CA MET A 446 -20.60 -1.98 -8.43
C MET A 446 -19.99 -1.55 -9.78
N ALA A 447 -20.76 -0.87 -10.65
CA ALA A 447 -20.23 -0.31 -11.88
C ALA A 447 -19.11 0.72 -11.60
N ALA A 448 -19.35 1.66 -10.69
CA ALA A 448 -18.37 2.67 -10.30
C ALA A 448 -17.09 2.03 -9.72
N GLU A 449 -17.21 0.99 -8.89
CA GLU A 449 -16.08 0.23 -8.36
C GLU A 449 -15.24 -0.43 -9.48
N GLN A 450 -15.91 -1.04 -10.47
CA GLN A 450 -15.22 -1.66 -11.61
C GLN A 450 -14.52 -0.62 -12.49
N PHE A 451 -15.15 0.53 -12.76
CA PHE A 451 -14.50 1.61 -13.49
C PHE A 451 -13.32 2.21 -12.74
N ALA A 452 -13.38 2.29 -11.41
CA ALA A 452 -12.25 2.72 -10.59
C ALA A 452 -11.05 1.77 -10.71
N LEU A 453 -11.28 0.45 -10.74
CA LEU A 453 -10.26 -0.57 -10.97
C LEU A 453 -9.69 -0.49 -12.41
N ALA A 454 -10.54 -0.23 -13.40
CA ALA A 454 -10.09 0.03 -14.77
C ALA A 454 -9.13 1.23 -14.83
N ALA A 455 -9.51 2.34 -14.19
CA ALA A 455 -8.70 3.57 -14.16
C ALA A 455 -7.37 3.39 -13.42
N LYS A 456 -7.32 2.52 -12.39
CA LYS A 456 -6.08 2.17 -11.71
C LYS A 456 -5.10 1.45 -12.62
N SER A 457 -5.61 0.61 -13.54
CA SER A 457 -4.78 -0.16 -14.48
C SER A 457 -4.42 0.65 -15.74
N ASN A 458 -5.35 1.44 -16.26
CA ASN A 458 -5.12 2.37 -17.37
C ASN A 458 -6.12 3.53 -17.32
N SER A 459 -5.68 4.68 -16.84
CA SER A 459 -6.51 5.88 -16.72
C SER A 459 -6.84 6.58 -18.06
N GLN A 460 -6.18 6.18 -19.15
CA GLN A 460 -6.33 6.77 -20.49
C GLN A 460 -7.31 5.99 -21.38
N LEU A 461 -8.01 4.99 -20.83
CA LEU A 461 -8.99 4.23 -21.60
C LEU A 461 -10.13 5.15 -22.04
N GLU A 462 -10.42 5.16 -23.34
CA GLU A 462 -11.44 6.02 -23.94
C GLU A 462 -12.83 5.80 -23.30
N GLY A 463 -13.53 6.88 -22.97
CA GLY A 463 -14.86 6.85 -22.35
C GLY A 463 -14.91 6.42 -20.89
N LEU A 464 -13.83 5.91 -20.31
CA LEU A 464 -13.78 5.39 -18.95
C LEU A 464 -14.18 6.46 -17.91
N ASN A 465 -13.60 7.65 -18.02
CA ASN A 465 -13.81 8.71 -17.03
C ASN A 465 -15.25 9.18 -17.01
N PHE A 466 -15.88 9.29 -18.18
CA PHE A 466 -17.29 9.64 -18.29
C PHE A 466 -18.20 8.53 -17.70
N ASN A 467 -17.97 7.28 -18.08
CA ASN A 467 -18.75 6.13 -17.57
C ASN A 467 -18.63 5.98 -16.05
N TRP A 468 -17.44 6.17 -15.51
CA TRP A 468 -17.20 6.15 -14.06
C TRP A 468 -17.96 7.27 -13.35
N GLY A 469 -17.82 8.51 -13.84
CA GLY A 469 -18.51 9.65 -13.27
C GLY A 469 -20.02 9.51 -13.31
N LEU A 470 -20.57 9.01 -14.43
CA LEU A 470 -22.00 8.74 -14.59
C LEU A 470 -22.49 7.64 -13.63
N ALA A 471 -21.75 6.54 -13.50
CA ALA A 471 -22.09 5.45 -12.60
C ALA A 471 -22.04 5.92 -11.13
N ALA A 472 -21.00 6.64 -10.74
CA ALA A 472 -20.87 7.19 -9.39
C ALA A 472 -22.01 8.20 -9.10
N PHE A 473 -22.37 9.06 -10.05
CA PHE A 473 -23.50 9.97 -9.91
C PHE A 473 -24.81 9.23 -9.71
N LYS A 474 -25.09 8.20 -10.54
CA LYS A 474 -26.30 7.39 -10.42
C LYS A 474 -26.36 6.53 -9.15
N ALA A 475 -25.20 6.20 -8.59
CA ALA A 475 -25.07 5.53 -7.29
C ALA A 475 -25.16 6.51 -6.10
N GLU A 476 -25.44 7.80 -6.34
CA GLU A 476 -25.45 8.87 -5.33
C GLU A 476 -24.09 9.10 -4.64
N LEU A 477 -23.01 8.61 -5.23
CA LEU A 477 -21.62 8.80 -4.77
C LEU A 477 -21.06 10.11 -5.35
N TYR A 478 -21.72 11.23 -5.06
CA TYR A 478 -21.45 12.53 -5.70
C TYR A 478 -20.02 13.02 -5.53
N LYS A 479 -19.42 12.80 -4.36
CA LYS A 479 -18.02 13.15 -4.11
C LYS A 479 -17.07 12.32 -4.98
N GLU A 480 -17.35 11.05 -5.17
CA GLU A 480 -16.54 10.15 -6.01
C GLU A 480 -16.71 10.45 -7.50
N ALA A 481 -17.87 10.95 -7.90
CA ALA A 481 -18.15 11.35 -9.28
C ALA A 481 -17.29 12.56 -9.75
N THR A 482 -16.87 13.44 -8.84
CA THR A 482 -16.19 14.69 -9.23
C THR A 482 -14.86 14.44 -9.95
N SER A 483 -13.98 13.62 -9.40
CA SER A 483 -12.65 13.38 -9.95
C SER A 483 -12.66 12.78 -11.37
N PRO A 484 -13.41 11.72 -11.68
CA PRO A 484 -13.49 11.22 -13.05
C PRO A 484 -14.12 12.22 -14.02
N LEU A 485 -15.18 12.96 -13.62
CA LEU A 485 -15.79 13.97 -14.48
C LEU A 485 -14.86 15.15 -14.75
N GLU A 486 -14.03 15.58 -13.80
CA GLU A 486 -13.00 16.60 -14.03
C GLU A 486 -11.93 16.13 -15.01
N ARG A 487 -11.48 14.86 -14.93
CA ARG A 487 -10.56 14.29 -15.91
C ARG A 487 -11.19 14.19 -17.30
N GLU A 488 -12.45 13.80 -17.37
CA GLU A 488 -13.20 13.81 -18.63
C GLU A 488 -13.20 15.20 -19.25
N LEU A 489 -13.56 16.23 -18.49
CA LEU A 489 -13.60 17.61 -18.98
C LEU A 489 -12.21 18.21 -19.28
N SER A 490 -11.17 17.68 -18.68
CA SER A 490 -9.79 18.05 -19.02
C SER A 490 -9.39 17.52 -20.41
N ALA A 491 -9.89 16.34 -20.79
CA ALA A 491 -9.68 15.73 -22.10
C ALA A 491 -10.69 16.23 -23.14
N HIS A 492 -11.96 16.40 -22.74
CA HIS A 492 -13.11 16.73 -23.58
C HIS A 492 -13.90 17.92 -23.00
N PRO A 493 -13.36 19.17 -23.08
CA PRO A 493 -14.00 20.36 -22.49
C PRO A 493 -15.39 20.66 -23.05
N GLU A 494 -15.72 20.14 -24.23
CA GLU A 494 -17.00 20.29 -24.92
C GLU A 494 -18.08 19.32 -24.42
N ASN A 495 -17.74 18.33 -23.57
CA ASN A 495 -18.71 17.33 -23.08
C ASN A 495 -19.75 17.96 -22.13
N VAL A 496 -20.85 18.41 -22.73
CA VAL A 496 -21.94 19.09 -22.00
C VAL A 496 -22.56 18.19 -20.93
N GLN A 497 -22.65 16.88 -21.18
CA GLN A 497 -23.22 15.94 -20.24
C GLN A 497 -22.34 15.75 -19.01
N ALA A 498 -21.03 15.70 -19.20
CA ALA A 498 -20.06 15.67 -18.10
C ALA A 498 -20.12 16.96 -17.27
N LYS A 499 -20.24 18.14 -17.91
CA LYS A 499 -20.44 19.43 -17.21
C LYS A 499 -21.70 19.43 -16.37
N GLU A 500 -22.81 18.92 -16.92
CA GLU A 500 -24.09 18.83 -16.20
C GLU A 500 -23.97 17.93 -14.96
N LEU A 501 -23.45 16.70 -15.11
CA LEU A 501 -23.30 15.75 -14.01
C LEU A 501 -22.33 16.31 -12.94
N LEU A 502 -21.23 16.91 -13.34
CA LEU A 502 -20.26 17.50 -12.41
C LEU A 502 -20.86 18.72 -11.69
N GLY A 503 -21.59 19.58 -12.41
CA GLY A 503 -22.29 20.72 -11.82
C GLY A 503 -23.34 20.31 -10.80
N LEU A 504 -24.15 19.29 -11.11
CA LEU A 504 -25.13 18.72 -10.20
C LEU A 504 -24.45 18.05 -8.98
N SER A 505 -23.33 17.35 -9.19
CA SER A 505 -22.57 16.77 -8.09
C SER A 505 -22.05 17.85 -7.14
N TYR A 506 -21.47 18.92 -7.67
CA TYR A 506 -21.02 20.06 -6.87
C TYR A 506 -22.15 20.80 -6.16
N PHE A 507 -23.35 20.87 -6.75
CA PHE A 507 -24.51 21.45 -6.08
C PHE A 507 -24.88 20.68 -4.81
N ILE A 508 -24.94 19.34 -4.89
CA ILE A 508 -25.23 18.48 -3.74
C ILE A 508 -24.13 18.57 -2.68
N LEU A 509 -22.88 18.79 -3.10
CA LEU A 509 -21.73 19.01 -2.22
C LEU A 509 -21.62 20.48 -1.73
N GLU A 510 -22.63 21.31 -2.01
CA GLU A 510 -22.72 22.72 -1.62
C GLU A 510 -21.57 23.61 -2.19
N ASN A 511 -20.91 23.17 -3.25
CA ASN A 511 -19.93 23.98 -3.95
C ASN A 511 -20.60 24.80 -5.04
N TYR A 512 -21.33 25.84 -4.62
CA TYR A 512 -22.17 26.64 -5.50
C TYR A 512 -21.39 27.38 -6.59
N HIS A 513 -20.15 27.80 -6.28
CA HIS A 513 -19.31 28.50 -7.24
C HIS A 513 -18.91 27.60 -8.43
N ARG A 514 -18.50 26.36 -8.18
CA ARG A 514 -18.20 25.42 -9.26
C ARG A 514 -19.46 25.03 -10.02
N THR A 515 -20.58 24.88 -9.30
CA THR A 515 -21.89 24.62 -9.92
C THR A 515 -22.27 25.72 -10.90
N SER A 516 -22.22 27.00 -10.49
CA SER A 516 -22.64 28.13 -11.33
C SER A 516 -21.77 28.29 -12.58
N GLN A 517 -20.47 28.05 -12.48
CA GLN A 517 -19.56 28.05 -13.62
C GLN A 517 -19.95 26.98 -14.65
N LEU A 518 -20.06 25.71 -14.21
CA LEU A 518 -20.33 24.59 -15.09
C LEU A 518 -21.73 24.66 -15.73
N LEU A 519 -22.76 24.94 -14.93
CA LEU A 519 -24.14 24.93 -15.42
C LEU A 519 -24.46 26.16 -16.29
N SER A 520 -23.73 27.27 -16.13
CA SER A 520 -23.86 28.40 -17.08
C SER A 520 -23.48 27.99 -18.51
N ASP A 521 -22.43 27.18 -18.67
CA ASP A 521 -22.05 26.62 -19.98
C ASP A 521 -23.12 25.64 -20.50
N VAL A 522 -23.69 24.82 -19.61
CA VAL A 522 -24.71 23.82 -19.98
C VAL A 522 -25.96 24.48 -20.56
N ILE A 523 -26.50 25.51 -19.86
CA ILE A 523 -27.73 26.19 -20.32
C ILE A 523 -27.54 26.97 -21.62
N ALA A 524 -26.33 27.38 -21.96
CA ALA A 524 -26.01 28.03 -23.22
C ALA A 524 -26.20 27.08 -24.43
N VAL A 525 -26.05 25.78 -24.22
CA VAL A 525 -26.12 24.75 -25.26
C VAL A 525 -27.41 23.92 -25.17
N ARG A 526 -27.88 23.64 -23.97
CA ARG A 526 -29.08 22.80 -23.70
C ARG A 526 -30.21 23.63 -23.08
N GLN A 527 -31.13 24.10 -23.88
CA GLN A 527 -32.26 24.92 -23.43
C GLN A 527 -33.46 24.16 -22.81
N SER A 528 -33.41 22.83 -22.69
CA SER A 528 -34.62 22.03 -22.41
C SER A 528 -34.75 21.46 -20.99
N ASN A 529 -33.71 21.59 -20.12
CA ASN A 529 -33.76 21.01 -18.75
C ASN A 529 -34.03 22.07 -17.68
N VAL A 530 -35.30 22.20 -17.27
CA VAL A 530 -35.75 23.16 -16.24
C VAL A 530 -35.02 22.95 -14.90
N GLY A 531 -34.73 21.69 -14.55
CA GLY A 531 -34.00 21.37 -13.30
C GLY A 531 -32.57 21.95 -13.25
N VAL A 532 -31.90 21.99 -14.39
CA VAL A 532 -30.55 22.62 -14.47
C VAL A 532 -30.63 24.13 -14.24
N TYR A 533 -31.65 24.80 -14.82
CA TYR A 533 -31.88 26.23 -14.58
C TYR A 533 -32.22 26.50 -13.11
N TYR A 534 -33.03 25.66 -12.47
CA TYR A 534 -33.28 25.75 -11.04
C TYR A 534 -32.01 25.61 -10.21
N THR A 535 -31.19 24.58 -10.47
CA THR A 535 -29.95 24.34 -9.76
C THR A 535 -28.97 25.50 -9.91
N LEU A 536 -28.85 26.06 -11.12
CA LEU A 536 -28.05 27.23 -11.38
C LEU A 536 -28.59 28.47 -10.66
N ALA A 537 -29.88 28.71 -10.70
CA ALA A 537 -30.51 29.87 -10.01
C ALA A 537 -30.25 29.81 -8.51
N VAL A 538 -30.47 28.66 -7.87
CA VAL A 538 -30.20 28.48 -6.43
C VAL A 538 -28.73 28.67 -6.12
N SER A 539 -27.81 28.14 -6.93
CA SER A 539 -26.38 28.33 -6.74
C SER A 539 -25.98 29.79 -6.79
N LEU A 540 -26.50 30.55 -7.77
CA LEU A 540 -26.27 32.00 -7.90
C LEU A 540 -26.84 32.79 -6.70
N ILE A 541 -28.00 32.37 -6.16
CA ILE A 541 -28.59 32.95 -4.97
C ILE A 541 -27.64 32.75 -3.78
N LYS A 542 -27.13 31.53 -3.58
CA LYS A 542 -26.20 31.21 -2.50
C LYS A 542 -24.87 31.95 -2.61
N GLU A 543 -24.43 32.26 -3.84
CA GLU A 543 -23.28 33.13 -4.11
C GLU A 543 -23.56 34.64 -3.91
N GLY A 544 -24.81 35.01 -3.68
CA GLY A 544 -25.23 36.42 -3.58
C GLY A 544 -25.37 37.14 -4.93
N ASN A 545 -25.32 36.41 -6.06
CA ASN A 545 -25.44 36.98 -7.41
C ASN A 545 -26.93 37.06 -7.85
N GLN A 546 -27.69 37.91 -7.15
CA GLN A 546 -29.14 38.02 -7.31
C GLN A 546 -29.56 38.43 -8.72
N ALA A 547 -28.80 39.37 -9.36
CA ALA A 547 -29.14 39.84 -10.68
C ALA A 547 -29.09 38.73 -11.74
N ARG A 548 -28.05 37.90 -11.69
CA ARG A 548 -27.92 36.75 -12.60
C ARG A 548 -28.94 35.66 -12.29
N ALA A 549 -29.20 35.40 -11.01
CA ALA A 549 -30.23 34.43 -10.57
C ALA A 549 -31.62 34.79 -11.17
N ASN A 550 -32.03 36.07 -11.10
CA ASN A 550 -33.32 36.51 -11.66
C ASN A 550 -33.39 36.29 -13.19
N GLN A 551 -32.30 36.55 -13.93
CA GLN A 551 -32.26 36.26 -15.36
C GLN A 551 -32.43 34.79 -15.68
N VAL A 552 -31.81 33.91 -14.87
CA VAL A 552 -31.92 32.45 -15.03
C VAL A 552 -33.36 31.96 -14.69
N ILE A 553 -33.98 32.56 -13.66
CA ILE A 553 -35.41 32.28 -13.29
C ILE A 553 -36.36 32.70 -14.45
N GLU A 554 -36.14 33.89 -15.06
CA GLU A 554 -36.95 34.32 -16.24
C GLU A 554 -36.80 33.35 -17.41
N GLN A 555 -35.56 32.89 -17.69
CA GLN A 555 -35.34 31.85 -18.70
C GLN A 555 -36.03 30.53 -18.35
N MET A 556 -36.00 30.12 -17.10
CA MET A 556 -36.67 28.91 -16.58
C MET A 556 -38.20 28.97 -16.82
N VAL A 557 -38.82 30.12 -16.57
CA VAL A 557 -40.25 30.36 -16.84
C VAL A 557 -40.56 30.25 -18.34
N THR A 558 -39.72 30.86 -19.18
CA THR A 558 -39.91 30.84 -20.64
C THR A 558 -39.84 29.42 -21.20
N ILE A 559 -38.98 28.57 -20.69
CA ILE A 559 -38.73 27.20 -21.17
C ILE A 559 -39.72 26.20 -20.56
N GLY A 560 -40.05 26.33 -19.27
CA GLY A 560 -40.84 25.34 -18.53
C GLY A 560 -42.35 25.35 -18.81
N GLY A 561 -42.89 26.39 -19.42
CA GLY A 561 -44.32 26.54 -19.66
C GLY A 561 -45.12 26.62 -18.36
N ASN A 562 -46.44 26.47 -18.46
CA ASN A 562 -47.34 26.46 -17.28
C ASN A 562 -47.52 25.03 -16.77
N THR A 563 -46.50 24.47 -16.10
CA THR A 563 -46.53 23.10 -15.54
C THR A 563 -46.46 23.12 -14.03
N PRO A 564 -47.14 22.16 -13.34
CA PRO A 564 -47.05 22.08 -11.87
C PRO A 564 -45.61 21.96 -11.34
N GLN A 565 -44.79 21.18 -12.04
CA GLN A 565 -43.38 20.98 -11.71
C GLN A 565 -42.54 22.27 -11.78
N LEU A 566 -42.81 23.11 -12.81
CA LEU A 566 -42.16 24.42 -12.91
C LEU A 566 -42.51 25.29 -11.70
N HIS A 567 -43.79 25.39 -11.35
CA HIS A 567 -44.25 26.19 -10.23
C HIS A 567 -43.67 25.73 -8.87
N ILE A 568 -43.47 24.42 -8.68
CA ILE A 568 -42.72 23.93 -7.50
C ILE A 568 -41.28 24.46 -7.49
N LEU A 569 -40.54 24.31 -8.59
CA LEU A 569 -39.18 24.78 -8.69
C LEU A 569 -39.05 26.31 -8.51
N LEU A 570 -40.01 27.08 -9.04
CA LEU A 570 -40.07 28.52 -8.84
C LEU A 570 -40.35 28.85 -7.36
N GLY A 571 -41.29 28.14 -6.74
CA GLY A 571 -41.58 28.30 -5.32
C GLY A 571 -40.37 28.05 -4.43
N GLN A 572 -39.61 27.02 -4.74
CA GLN A 572 -38.36 26.73 -4.04
C GLN A 572 -37.28 27.81 -4.28
N ALA A 573 -37.10 28.25 -5.53
CA ALA A 573 -36.11 29.30 -5.85
C ALA A 573 -36.44 30.63 -5.16
N TYR A 574 -37.71 31.04 -5.15
CA TYR A 574 -38.14 32.24 -4.44
C TYR A 574 -38.02 32.09 -2.90
N ASN A 575 -38.25 30.88 -2.36
CA ASN A 575 -38.01 30.62 -0.94
C ASN A 575 -36.53 30.77 -0.57
N GLU A 576 -35.60 30.32 -1.42
CA GLU A 576 -34.18 30.52 -1.21
C GLU A 576 -33.78 32.00 -1.27
N GLN A 577 -34.41 32.80 -2.13
CA GLN A 577 -34.27 34.23 -2.20
C GLN A 577 -34.84 34.98 -0.97
N GLY A 578 -35.69 34.34 -0.17
CA GLY A 578 -36.42 34.96 0.92
C GLY A 578 -37.71 35.69 0.47
N GLU A 579 -38.12 35.53 -0.78
CA GLU A 579 -39.34 36.08 -1.38
C GLU A 579 -40.57 35.21 -1.04
N THR A 580 -40.93 35.20 0.23
CA THR A 580 -41.94 34.28 0.81
C THR A 580 -43.30 34.36 0.09
N ASP A 581 -43.78 35.56 -0.24
CA ASP A 581 -45.11 35.73 -0.88
C ASP A 581 -45.11 35.15 -2.30
N LYS A 582 -44.07 35.39 -3.09
CA LYS A 582 -43.90 34.81 -4.43
C LYS A 582 -43.77 33.28 -4.35
N ALA A 583 -43.01 32.77 -3.38
CA ALA A 583 -42.87 31.34 -3.19
C ALA A 583 -44.22 30.66 -2.95
N LEU A 584 -45.03 31.22 -2.07
CA LEU A 584 -46.40 30.71 -1.78
C LEU A 584 -47.35 30.88 -2.95
N GLU A 585 -47.23 31.96 -3.76
CA GLU A 585 -48.02 32.17 -4.98
C GLU A 585 -47.76 31.05 -5.98
N GLU A 586 -46.47 30.76 -6.25
CA GLU A 586 -46.08 29.72 -7.18
C GLU A 586 -46.50 28.31 -6.69
N LEU A 587 -46.33 28.01 -5.40
CA LEU A 587 -46.78 26.73 -4.84
C LEU A 587 -48.32 26.56 -4.91
N ARG A 588 -49.09 27.63 -4.69
CA ARG A 588 -50.55 27.62 -4.91
C ARG A 588 -50.92 27.42 -6.38
N ALA A 589 -50.16 28.02 -7.30
CA ALA A 589 -50.35 27.76 -8.72
C ALA A 589 -50.13 26.28 -9.07
N ALA A 590 -49.06 25.64 -8.48
CA ALA A 590 -48.83 24.21 -8.63
C ALA A 590 -50.02 23.37 -8.13
N VAL A 591 -50.60 23.67 -6.94
CA VAL A 591 -51.76 22.99 -6.38
C VAL A 591 -52.99 23.21 -7.27
N SER A 592 -53.17 24.40 -7.85
CA SER A 592 -54.32 24.68 -8.74
C SER A 592 -54.27 23.88 -10.05
N LEU A 593 -53.10 23.55 -10.53
CA LEU A 593 -52.88 22.74 -11.73
C LEU A 593 -52.99 21.23 -11.43
N ASP A 594 -52.49 20.81 -10.29
CA ASP A 594 -52.60 19.41 -9.82
C ASP A 594 -52.67 19.36 -8.29
N SER A 595 -53.88 19.19 -7.75
CA SER A 595 -54.14 19.15 -6.31
C SER A 595 -53.63 17.89 -5.61
N LYS A 596 -53.21 16.88 -6.34
CA LYS A 596 -52.63 15.62 -5.81
C LYS A 596 -51.15 15.51 -6.04
N LEU A 597 -50.50 16.58 -6.50
CA LEU A 597 -49.08 16.58 -6.79
C LEU A 597 -48.27 16.37 -5.50
N PRO A 598 -47.46 15.31 -5.42
CA PRO A 598 -46.62 15.07 -4.27
C PRO A 598 -45.62 16.20 -4.06
N MET A 599 -45.20 16.43 -2.81
CA MET A 599 -44.19 17.39 -2.38
C MET A 599 -44.60 18.87 -2.38
N VAL A 600 -45.69 19.27 -3.04
CA VAL A 600 -46.09 20.68 -3.09
C VAL A 600 -46.46 21.23 -1.70
N HIS A 601 -47.17 20.45 -0.91
CA HIS A 601 -47.52 20.78 0.45
C HIS A 601 -46.30 20.72 1.39
N TYR A 602 -45.37 19.79 1.13
CA TYR A 602 -44.10 19.76 1.84
C TYR A 602 -43.32 21.08 1.68
N TYR A 603 -43.16 21.57 0.44
CA TYR A 603 -42.44 22.82 0.18
C TYR A 603 -43.21 24.04 0.74
N SER A 604 -44.53 24.06 0.69
CA SER A 604 -45.33 25.11 1.35
C SER A 604 -45.11 25.11 2.85
N GLY A 605 -45.08 23.95 3.46
CA GLY A 605 -44.77 23.77 4.88
C GLY A 605 -43.38 24.32 5.26
N LEU A 606 -42.36 24.06 4.42
CA LEU A 606 -41.00 24.62 4.62
C LEU A 606 -40.97 26.15 4.54
N VAL A 607 -41.71 26.74 3.59
CA VAL A 607 -41.84 28.21 3.47
C VAL A 607 -42.47 28.80 4.73
N TYR A 608 -43.59 28.23 5.20
CA TYR A 608 -44.24 28.70 6.44
C TYR A 608 -43.35 28.48 7.67
N MET A 609 -42.67 27.36 7.77
CA MET A 609 -41.76 27.07 8.88
C MET A 609 -40.59 28.10 8.96
N LYS A 610 -40.00 28.48 7.82
CA LYS A 610 -38.92 29.46 7.72
C LYS A 610 -39.29 30.84 8.25
N VAL A 611 -40.55 31.24 8.06
CA VAL A 611 -41.07 32.52 8.56
C VAL A 611 -41.79 32.43 9.93
N GLY A 612 -41.70 31.29 10.60
CA GLY A 612 -42.24 31.08 11.95
C GLY A 612 -43.78 30.91 12.02
N LYS A 613 -44.46 30.72 10.86
CA LYS A 613 -45.89 30.43 10.77
C LYS A 613 -46.14 28.96 11.01
N PHE A 614 -45.98 28.50 12.24
CA PHE A 614 -45.97 27.08 12.59
C PHE A 614 -47.34 26.40 12.48
N ASP A 615 -48.44 27.13 12.66
CA ASP A 615 -49.78 26.56 12.50
C ASP A 615 -50.11 26.24 11.03
N GLU A 616 -49.73 27.14 10.15
CA GLU A 616 -49.82 26.92 8.69
C GLU A 616 -48.90 25.80 8.23
N ALA A 617 -47.61 25.78 8.72
CA ALA A 617 -46.67 24.73 8.41
C ALA A 617 -47.18 23.34 8.83
N THR A 618 -47.80 23.24 10.02
CA THR A 618 -48.43 22.00 10.52
C THR A 618 -49.49 21.48 9.55
N LYS A 619 -50.41 22.35 9.11
CA LYS A 619 -51.48 21.98 8.16
C LYS A 619 -50.93 21.49 6.82
N GLU A 620 -49.91 22.16 6.31
CA GLU A 620 -49.32 21.77 5.03
C GLU A 620 -48.59 20.42 5.16
N PHE A 621 -47.79 20.17 6.21
CA PHE A 621 -47.16 18.88 6.42
C PHE A 621 -48.17 17.75 6.67
N GLU A 622 -49.24 17.99 7.40
CA GLU A 622 -50.35 17.03 7.58
C GLU A 622 -51.03 16.73 6.24
N THR A 623 -51.23 17.74 5.38
CA THR A 623 -51.81 17.55 4.04
C THR A 623 -50.86 16.72 3.16
N GLU A 624 -49.57 17.01 3.18
CA GLU A 624 -48.58 16.20 2.45
C GLU A 624 -48.62 14.74 2.89
N LEU A 625 -48.68 14.47 4.20
CA LEU A 625 -48.74 13.12 4.73
C LEU A 625 -50.04 12.37 4.45
N LEU A 626 -51.15 13.09 4.20
CA LEU A 626 -52.36 12.47 3.70
C LEU A 626 -52.24 12.03 2.25
N LEU A 627 -51.48 12.75 1.43
CA LEU A 627 -51.24 12.44 0.01
C LEU A 627 -50.07 11.48 -0.17
N ASN A 628 -49.05 11.60 0.66
CA ASN A 628 -47.83 10.85 0.62
C ASN A 628 -47.41 10.40 2.03
N PRO A 629 -48.00 9.34 2.57
CA PRO A 629 -47.76 8.86 3.93
C PRO A 629 -46.33 8.46 4.21
N ASP A 630 -45.59 8.07 3.17
CA ASP A 630 -44.18 7.61 3.27
C ASP A 630 -43.15 8.75 3.22
N ASN A 631 -43.59 10.02 3.18
CA ASN A 631 -42.71 11.16 3.17
C ASN A 631 -42.09 11.39 4.55
N VAL A 632 -41.00 10.69 4.83
CA VAL A 632 -40.26 10.77 6.11
C VAL A 632 -39.80 12.19 6.43
N GLN A 633 -39.46 13.00 5.43
CA GLN A 633 -39.03 14.38 5.63
C GLN A 633 -40.15 15.28 6.07
N ALA A 634 -41.37 15.11 5.48
CA ALA A 634 -42.58 15.81 5.92
C ALA A 634 -42.91 15.43 7.37
N GLN A 635 -42.84 14.13 7.69
CA GLN A 635 -43.08 13.64 9.05
C GLN A 635 -42.06 14.20 10.06
N TYR A 636 -40.79 14.23 9.74
CA TYR A 636 -39.75 14.84 10.57
C TYR A 636 -40.03 16.34 10.81
N ASN A 637 -40.31 17.10 9.73
CA ASN A 637 -40.61 18.52 9.84
C ASN A 637 -41.89 18.81 10.61
N LEU A 638 -42.92 17.96 10.46
CA LEU A 638 -44.12 18.02 11.31
C LEU A 638 -43.77 17.86 12.79
N GLY A 639 -42.98 16.84 13.12
CA GLY A 639 -42.50 16.61 14.49
C GLY A 639 -41.71 17.80 15.02
N PHE A 640 -40.79 18.37 14.23
CA PHE A 640 -40.00 19.56 14.57
C PHE A 640 -40.89 20.79 14.86
N VAL A 641 -41.89 21.07 13.99
CA VAL A 641 -42.81 22.19 14.16
C VAL A 641 -43.69 22.00 15.40
N LEU A 642 -44.15 20.79 15.66
CA LEU A 642 -44.92 20.49 16.89
C LEU A 642 -44.09 20.71 18.15
N LEU A 643 -42.79 20.35 18.15
CA LEU A 643 -41.88 20.65 19.26
C LEU A 643 -41.69 22.18 19.43
N ALA A 644 -41.51 22.91 18.33
CA ALA A 644 -41.40 24.36 18.33
C ALA A 644 -42.62 25.06 18.85
N GLN A 645 -43.82 24.53 18.61
CA GLN A 645 -45.10 24.96 19.15
C GLN A 645 -45.34 24.55 20.62
N GLN A 646 -44.34 23.93 21.26
CA GLN A 646 -44.46 23.37 22.63
C GLN A 646 -45.50 22.23 22.76
N LYS A 647 -45.96 21.68 21.70
CA LYS A 647 -46.80 20.46 21.64
C LYS A 647 -45.95 19.20 21.85
N THR A 648 -45.21 19.19 22.98
CA THR A 648 -44.12 18.25 23.21
C THR A 648 -44.52 16.76 23.08
N ALA A 649 -45.66 16.38 23.61
CA ALA A 649 -46.11 14.99 23.57
C ALA A 649 -46.41 14.52 22.12
N ALA A 650 -47.03 15.38 21.31
CA ALA A 650 -47.28 15.07 19.90
C ALA A 650 -45.97 15.03 19.10
N GLY A 651 -45.04 15.98 19.32
CA GLY A 651 -43.77 16.01 18.65
C GLY A 651 -42.90 14.78 18.98
N ILE A 652 -42.83 14.35 20.24
CA ILE A 652 -42.12 13.13 20.67
C ILE A 652 -42.70 11.91 19.94
N LYS A 653 -44.02 11.79 19.84
CA LYS A 653 -44.68 10.69 19.14
C LYS A 653 -44.26 10.65 17.67
N VAL A 654 -44.41 11.79 16.98
CA VAL A 654 -44.06 11.87 15.54
C VAL A 654 -42.60 11.58 15.29
N MET A 655 -41.67 12.10 16.13
CA MET A 655 -40.23 11.77 16.02
C MET A 655 -39.95 10.28 16.28
N GLY A 656 -40.69 9.66 17.20
CA GLY A 656 -40.66 8.22 17.44
C GLY A 656 -41.05 7.42 16.20
N ASP A 657 -42.11 7.86 15.51
CA ASP A 657 -42.56 7.23 14.26
C ASP A 657 -41.52 7.38 13.14
N VAL A 658 -40.83 8.54 13.05
CA VAL A 658 -39.77 8.78 12.09
C VAL A 658 -38.60 7.80 12.28
N ILE A 659 -38.12 7.58 13.51
CA ILE A 659 -37.01 6.65 13.76
C ILE A 659 -37.37 5.17 13.56
N GLN A 660 -38.67 4.82 13.64
CA GLN A 660 -39.14 3.47 13.29
C GLN A 660 -39.07 3.23 11.78
N ILE A 661 -39.42 4.24 10.98
CA ILE A 661 -39.38 4.16 9.51
C ILE A 661 -37.94 4.24 9.00
N LYS A 662 -37.15 5.16 9.59
CA LYS A 662 -35.75 5.43 9.20
C LYS A 662 -34.81 5.37 10.41
N PRO A 663 -34.33 4.18 10.81
CA PRO A 663 -33.50 3.99 12.01
C PRO A 663 -32.11 4.65 11.97
N ASP A 664 -31.69 5.15 10.82
CA ASP A 664 -30.39 5.84 10.61
C ASP A 664 -30.54 7.38 10.55
N PHE A 665 -31.69 7.94 10.92
CA PHE A 665 -31.94 9.37 10.84
C PHE A 665 -31.47 10.11 12.11
N ALA A 666 -30.21 10.54 12.12
CA ALA A 666 -29.54 11.16 13.27
C ALA A 666 -30.29 12.37 13.85
N ASP A 667 -30.84 13.26 12.99
CA ASP A 667 -31.54 14.48 13.45
C ASP A 667 -32.85 14.17 14.15
N ALA A 668 -33.54 13.11 13.76
CA ALA A 668 -34.76 12.68 14.45
C ALA A 668 -34.45 12.17 15.86
N TYR A 669 -33.41 11.38 16.04
CA TYR A 669 -32.91 10.98 17.37
C TYR A 669 -32.47 12.19 18.21
N TYR A 670 -31.81 13.16 17.58
CA TYR A 670 -31.38 14.38 18.25
C TYR A 670 -32.55 15.18 18.80
N GLU A 671 -33.55 15.50 17.96
CA GLU A 671 -34.74 16.29 18.39
C GLU A 671 -35.60 15.50 19.38
N LEU A 672 -35.76 14.20 19.18
CA LEU A 672 -36.47 13.32 20.12
C LEU A 672 -35.80 13.33 21.50
N GLY A 673 -34.50 13.06 21.53
CA GLY A 673 -33.76 13.00 22.80
C GLY A 673 -33.70 14.32 23.52
N LYS A 674 -33.56 15.44 22.80
CA LYS A 674 -33.62 16.80 23.35
C LYS A 674 -35.00 17.09 23.95
N ALA A 675 -36.07 16.75 23.26
CA ALA A 675 -37.44 16.96 23.76
C ALA A 675 -37.75 16.11 25.01
N GLN A 676 -37.28 14.87 25.06
CA GLN A 676 -37.42 13.98 26.21
C GLN A 676 -36.66 14.50 27.43
N VAL A 677 -35.41 14.98 27.27
CA VAL A 677 -34.65 15.60 28.35
C VAL A 677 -35.38 16.83 28.90
N GLN A 678 -35.94 17.69 28.03
CA GLN A 678 -36.73 18.87 28.43
C GLN A 678 -38.01 18.49 29.18
N LYS A 679 -38.63 17.37 28.80
CA LYS A 679 -39.83 16.85 29.49
C LYS A 679 -39.51 16.17 30.82
N GLY A 680 -38.24 15.93 31.15
CA GLY A 680 -37.81 15.19 32.35
C GLY A 680 -37.64 13.69 32.16
N GLU A 681 -37.82 13.17 30.97
CA GLU A 681 -37.59 11.76 30.59
C GLU A 681 -36.10 11.53 30.31
N ILE A 682 -35.24 11.76 31.34
CA ILE A 682 -33.79 11.89 31.19
C ILE A 682 -33.16 10.62 30.62
N LYS A 683 -33.60 9.41 31.05
CA LYS A 683 -33.03 8.14 30.58
C LYS A 683 -33.25 7.93 29.09
N ASP A 684 -34.47 8.11 28.62
CA ASP A 684 -34.83 7.92 27.22
C ASP A 684 -34.18 9.00 26.35
N GLY A 685 -34.13 10.23 26.87
CA GLY A 685 -33.45 11.34 26.21
C GLY A 685 -31.96 11.10 26.03
N VAL A 686 -31.27 10.58 27.05
CA VAL A 686 -29.84 10.20 26.93
C VAL A 686 -29.65 9.10 25.90
N PHE A 687 -30.47 8.04 25.93
CA PHE A 687 -30.40 6.96 24.95
C PHE A 687 -30.53 7.46 23.51
N ASN A 688 -31.52 8.31 23.23
CA ASN A 688 -31.72 8.84 21.88
C ASN A 688 -30.59 9.80 21.46
N LEU A 689 -30.05 10.60 22.38
CA LEU A 689 -28.88 11.44 22.07
C LEU A 689 -27.59 10.62 21.87
N GLU A 690 -27.41 9.50 22.58
CA GLU A 690 -26.33 8.56 22.30
C GLU A 690 -26.44 7.95 20.89
N MET A 691 -27.69 7.62 20.46
CA MET A 691 -27.93 7.16 19.08
C MET A 691 -27.63 8.25 18.06
N ALA A 692 -28.06 9.49 18.30
CA ALA A 692 -27.74 10.62 17.44
C ALA A 692 -26.21 10.84 17.33
N ALA A 693 -25.48 10.75 18.44
CA ALA A 693 -24.03 10.91 18.46
C ALA A 693 -23.29 9.75 17.79
N ARG A 694 -23.85 8.55 17.81
CA ARG A 694 -23.30 7.39 17.09
C ARG A 694 -23.49 7.53 15.58
N LEU A 695 -24.66 8.01 15.13
CA LEU A 695 -24.98 8.22 13.72
C LEU A 695 -24.28 9.45 13.12
N ALA A 696 -24.07 10.49 13.94
CA ALA A 696 -23.46 11.75 13.53
C ALA A 696 -22.37 12.21 14.55
N PRO A 697 -21.26 11.49 14.65
CA PRO A 697 -20.23 11.73 15.68
C PRO A 697 -19.47 13.06 15.49
N ASP A 698 -19.45 13.58 14.28
CA ASP A 698 -18.77 14.81 13.87
C ASP A 698 -19.59 16.09 14.06
N LYS A 699 -20.85 15.99 14.49
CA LYS A 699 -21.73 17.16 14.69
C LYS A 699 -21.54 17.76 16.09
N SER A 700 -20.98 18.96 16.15
CA SER A 700 -20.68 19.65 17.42
C SER A 700 -21.93 19.87 18.28
N TYR A 701 -23.09 20.18 17.68
CA TYR A 701 -24.34 20.40 18.39
C TYR A 701 -24.91 19.14 19.04
N VAL A 702 -24.73 17.96 18.41
CA VAL A 702 -25.15 16.66 18.95
C VAL A 702 -24.34 16.34 20.20
N GLN A 703 -23.01 16.46 20.12
CA GLN A 703 -22.10 16.23 21.24
C GLN A 703 -22.38 17.16 22.42
N TYR A 704 -22.70 18.42 22.11
CA TYR A 704 -23.09 19.41 23.13
C TYR A 704 -24.34 19.00 23.88
N GLN A 705 -25.38 18.59 23.13
CA GLN A 705 -26.67 18.25 23.76
C GLN A 705 -26.58 16.94 24.55
N LEU A 706 -25.82 15.97 24.07
CA LEU A 706 -25.54 14.73 24.80
C LEU A 706 -24.77 15.00 26.07
N GLY A 707 -23.75 15.85 26.02
CA GLY A 707 -22.99 16.25 27.22
C GLY A 707 -23.92 16.91 28.29
N ARG A 708 -24.84 17.77 27.87
CA ARG A 708 -25.85 18.35 28.76
C ARG A 708 -26.82 17.31 29.34
N ALA A 709 -27.23 16.37 28.56
CA ALA A 709 -28.12 15.28 28.96
C ALA A 709 -27.45 14.39 30.03
N TYR A 710 -26.17 14.04 29.85
CA TYR A 710 -25.39 13.30 30.85
C TYR A 710 -25.27 14.08 32.19
N LEU A 711 -25.02 15.40 32.13
CA LEU A 711 -24.99 16.21 33.32
C LEU A 711 -26.35 16.21 34.06
N ALA A 712 -27.45 16.28 33.29
CA ALA A 712 -28.81 16.18 33.87
C ALA A 712 -29.10 14.79 34.45
N ALA A 713 -28.47 13.75 33.92
CA ALA A 713 -28.53 12.37 34.43
C ALA A 713 -27.59 12.11 35.63
N GLY A 714 -26.82 13.09 36.08
CA GLY A 714 -25.82 12.95 37.14
C GLY A 714 -24.51 12.31 36.73
N ARG A 715 -24.32 12.00 35.42
CA ARG A 715 -23.14 11.38 34.83
C ARG A 715 -22.10 12.44 34.46
N LYS A 716 -21.48 13.05 35.48
CA LYS A 716 -20.64 14.24 35.33
C LYS A 716 -19.44 14.04 34.41
N ALA A 717 -18.68 12.96 34.58
CA ALA A 717 -17.45 12.73 33.81
C ALA A 717 -17.74 12.57 32.30
N GLU A 718 -18.81 11.85 31.95
CA GLU A 718 -19.23 11.65 30.57
C GLU A 718 -19.77 12.95 29.98
N GLY A 719 -20.52 13.71 30.78
CA GLY A 719 -21.01 15.03 30.37
C GLY A 719 -19.87 15.98 29.99
N GLU A 720 -18.87 16.11 30.87
CA GLU A 720 -17.69 16.97 30.63
C GLU A 720 -16.90 16.51 29.41
N SER A 721 -16.74 15.18 29.19
CA SER A 721 -16.07 14.62 28.02
C SER A 721 -16.76 15.02 26.71
N HIS A 722 -18.08 14.84 26.62
CA HIS A 722 -18.83 15.20 25.41
C HIS A 722 -18.89 16.71 25.16
N LEU A 723 -18.91 17.52 26.19
CA LEU A 723 -18.79 18.98 26.04
C LEU A 723 -17.43 19.40 25.49
N GLU A 724 -16.36 18.71 25.90
CA GLU A 724 -15.02 18.94 25.34
C GLU A 724 -14.91 18.51 23.88
N ILE A 725 -15.45 17.35 23.52
CA ILE A 725 -15.55 16.90 22.11
C ILE A 725 -16.29 17.97 21.28
N SER A 726 -17.41 18.47 21.79
CA SER A 726 -18.19 19.53 21.11
C SER A 726 -17.35 20.78 20.84
N ARG A 727 -16.53 21.21 21.80
CA ARG A 727 -15.64 22.39 21.63
C ARG A 727 -14.62 22.16 20.54
N GLN A 728 -13.99 20.99 20.54
CA GLN A 728 -12.98 20.64 19.54
C GLN A 728 -13.57 20.59 18.13
N LEU A 729 -14.75 19.99 17.98
CA LEU A 729 -15.47 19.97 16.71
C LEU A 729 -15.85 21.38 16.24
N LYS A 730 -16.34 22.22 17.12
CA LYS A 730 -16.71 23.60 16.81
C LYS A 730 -15.50 24.47 16.42
N GLU A 731 -14.35 24.22 17.02
CA GLU A 731 -13.10 24.87 16.62
C GLU A 731 -12.64 24.43 15.23
N LYS A 732 -12.76 23.13 14.94
CA LYS A 732 -12.48 22.57 13.61
C LYS A 732 -13.42 23.14 12.54
N GLU A 733 -14.73 23.23 12.82
CA GLU A 733 -15.72 23.87 11.95
C GLU A 733 -15.34 25.32 11.62
N ARG A 734 -14.93 26.10 12.66
CA ARG A 734 -14.47 27.50 12.48
C ARG A 734 -13.20 27.62 11.64
N GLN A 735 -12.28 26.67 11.72
CA GLN A 735 -11.05 26.67 10.92
C GLN A 735 -11.33 26.35 9.46
N GLN A 736 -12.33 25.51 9.17
CA GLN A 736 -12.76 25.16 7.83
C GLN A 736 -13.58 26.24 7.13
N THR A 737 -14.21 27.14 7.89
CA THR A 737 -15.04 28.26 7.39
C THR A 737 -14.30 29.59 7.28
N LYS A 738 -12.99 29.64 7.60
CA LYS A 738 -12.18 30.83 7.30
C LYS A 738 -11.81 30.82 5.83
N PRO A 739 -12.10 31.94 5.09
CA PRO A 739 -11.87 32.09 3.67
C PRO A 739 -10.39 32.00 3.30
#